data_d96c62ab28a4354080cc3230fc82c0b2
#
_entry.id   d96c62ab28a4354080cc3230fc82c0b2
#
_cell.length_a   1.000
_cell.length_b   1.000
_cell.length_c   1.000
_cell.angle_alpha   90.00
_cell.angle_beta   90.00
_cell.angle_gamma   90.00
#
_symmetry.space_group_name_H-M   'P 1'
#
loop_
_entity.id
_entity.type
_entity.pdbx_description
1 polymer ?
#
loop_
_entity_poly.entity_id
_entity_poly.type
_entity_poly.pdbx_seq_one_letter_code
_entity_poly.pdbx_strand_id
1 'polypeptide(L)'
;MSDTPFPYGMDRPVLYGEYPYYRALPEHWDANLAALAYAGVDVVTCYVPWRFHETPGGYDFTGATGAQRDLLRLLRLIAAHGLRAVLKPGPFVHGEVQLGGLPDRVSPSVDPGHPPVRDAAGEPVTSQGRALPSTFGPDYRAQVRRWLRAVDQQVLTPHLAAHGPIVAVQLGNEGIYSDAARPASAHDFSPPAVRAFAERLRGGDPALAEAALLPPRRWPAAVRLAWAGQAGAVLREQYEELAAGLSAPVRAVATVNLPLPSLDTPGGAASWLVRTAEIARLGLREGYTSWVGNAARSRSAFAAHWFGVRARRLSNVEDNWGFTWTDESFARPVTTLFHALLALGLGSATCSVYTACGTAHWGPEIDLDPAGLRSEGLDPVDYGPPYCPGAPLHEDGRTGANLAALHTLRDLLRRPGTPHGGRFGADVRLLVPGVLARAAAWEEADGPAGAILRGAVDAAFTLMTDHQYRVDVITEQTAGLSHPTDLWLVPLGAQGPDDELLALLRRHRDDGGTVVVLAERARPGWPEIGDVLVPMAVAYETLPRLLSAPRYAHPGSDPGVVFVHEDDAGAPVGIFAFNVTERTVTVRRTVRGRPVSVELPRSGAAYLCPVGDTFEIVTDTSEVDFPPFPPTSAAIALSVLSEETPWTWPR
;
A
#
# COMPACT_ATOMS: atom_id res chain seq x y z
N MET A 1 -2.54 -16.70 19.68
CA MET A 1 -2.27 -15.35 19.15
C MET A 1 -1.68 -14.57 20.30
N SER A 2 -0.56 -13.86 20.12
CA SER A 2 0.01 -13.04 21.20
C SER A 2 -0.95 -11.90 21.52
N ASP A 3 -1.08 -11.55 22.81
CA ASP A 3 -1.97 -10.46 23.27
C ASP A 3 -1.52 -9.05 22.81
N THR A 4 -0.46 -8.95 22.03
CA THR A 4 0.04 -7.67 21.52
C THR A 4 -0.51 -7.40 20.12
N PRO A 5 -1.02 -6.17 19.84
CA PRO A 5 -1.53 -5.80 18.52
C PRO A 5 -0.42 -5.69 17.46
N PHE A 6 0.85 -5.72 17.86
CA PHE A 6 1.99 -5.51 16.98
C PHE A 6 2.63 -6.83 16.53
N PRO A 7 3.21 -6.85 15.32
CA PRO A 7 3.85 -8.05 14.78
C PRO A 7 5.04 -8.54 15.63
N TYR A 8 5.30 -9.83 15.54
CA TYR A 8 6.49 -10.48 16.09
C TYR A 8 6.66 -10.34 17.62
N GLY A 9 5.56 -10.15 18.36
CA GLY A 9 5.58 -10.03 19.82
C GLY A 9 6.19 -8.72 20.33
N MET A 10 6.21 -7.68 19.49
CA MET A 10 6.62 -6.35 19.91
C MET A 10 5.49 -5.68 20.71
N ASP A 11 5.86 -4.73 21.56
CA ASP A 11 4.96 -3.90 22.36
C ASP A 11 4.67 -2.52 21.72
N ARG A 12 5.23 -2.28 20.53
CA ARG A 12 5.13 -1.04 19.75
C ARG A 12 5.12 -1.34 18.25
N PRO A 13 4.78 -0.34 17.39
CA PRO A 13 4.92 -0.50 15.94
C PRO A 13 6.35 -0.88 15.55
N VAL A 14 6.45 -1.78 14.58
CA VAL A 14 7.72 -2.33 14.10
C VAL A 14 8.29 -1.45 13.00
N LEU A 15 9.58 -1.13 13.09
CA LEU A 15 10.30 -0.36 12.09
C LEU A 15 11.00 -1.29 11.09
N TYR A 16 10.52 -1.28 9.84
CA TYR A 16 11.12 -2.00 8.72
C TYR A 16 12.14 -1.12 8.00
N GLY A 17 13.23 -1.73 7.51
CA GLY A 17 14.20 -1.09 6.65
C GLY A 17 14.55 -1.98 5.46
N GLU A 18 14.23 -1.54 4.23
CA GLU A 18 14.61 -2.28 3.03
C GLU A 18 16.10 -2.15 2.78
N TYR A 19 16.77 -3.28 2.57
CA TYR A 19 18.17 -3.37 2.20
C TYR A 19 18.35 -4.14 0.89
N PRO A 20 18.58 -3.45 -0.24
CA PRO A 20 18.73 -4.08 -1.55
C PRO A 20 20.14 -4.70 -1.72
N TYR A 21 20.43 -5.77 -0.98
CA TYR A 21 21.75 -6.42 -0.90
C TYR A 21 22.34 -6.81 -2.25
N TYR A 22 21.49 -7.16 -3.22
CA TYR A 22 21.89 -7.53 -4.58
C TYR A 22 22.43 -6.34 -5.40
N ARG A 23 22.29 -5.11 -4.89
CA ARG A 23 22.86 -3.87 -5.42
C ARG A 23 24.01 -3.32 -4.56
N ALA A 24 24.23 -3.88 -3.36
CA ALA A 24 25.28 -3.43 -2.44
C ALA A 24 26.52 -4.30 -2.57
N LEU A 25 27.70 -3.71 -2.39
CA LEU A 25 28.95 -4.47 -2.32
C LEU A 25 28.98 -5.33 -1.04
N PRO A 26 29.32 -6.62 -1.13
CA PRO A 26 29.31 -7.54 0.02
C PRO A 26 30.22 -7.14 1.17
N GLU A 27 31.31 -6.43 0.90
CA GLU A 27 32.22 -5.89 1.92
C GLU A 27 31.57 -4.81 2.80
N HIS A 28 30.52 -4.14 2.32
CA HIS A 28 29.79 -3.11 3.06
C HIS A 28 28.64 -3.68 3.92
N TRP A 29 28.19 -4.90 3.69
CA TRP A 29 26.98 -5.45 4.33
C TRP A 29 27.01 -5.40 5.85
N ASP A 30 28.14 -5.77 6.46
CA ASP A 30 28.28 -5.81 7.92
C ASP A 30 28.14 -4.41 8.54
N ALA A 31 28.86 -3.42 7.99
CA ALA A 31 28.79 -2.04 8.44
C ALA A 31 27.40 -1.42 8.22
N ASN A 32 26.77 -1.71 7.09
CA ASN A 32 25.43 -1.21 6.77
C ASN A 32 24.37 -1.80 7.72
N LEU A 33 24.42 -3.09 8.01
CA LEU A 33 23.49 -3.72 8.95
C LEU A 33 23.69 -3.19 10.38
N ALA A 34 24.93 -2.95 10.80
CA ALA A 34 25.23 -2.28 12.07
C ALA A 34 24.61 -0.87 12.12
N ALA A 35 24.73 -0.10 11.04
CA ALA A 35 24.17 1.24 10.95
C ALA A 35 22.63 1.21 10.97
N LEU A 36 21.98 0.26 10.28
CA LEU A 36 20.53 0.07 10.31
C LEU A 36 20.04 -0.27 11.73
N ALA A 37 20.73 -1.18 12.43
CA ALA A 37 20.40 -1.52 13.82
C ALA A 37 20.54 -0.28 14.74
N TYR A 38 21.61 0.49 14.59
CA TYR A 38 21.81 1.73 15.34
C TYR A 38 20.73 2.79 15.03
N ALA A 39 20.34 2.92 13.76
CA ALA A 39 19.26 3.82 13.34
C ALA A 39 17.87 3.38 13.84
N GLY A 40 17.76 2.20 14.42
CA GLY A 40 16.55 1.73 15.10
C GLY A 40 15.68 0.79 14.28
N VAL A 41 16.13 0.34 13.12
CA VAL A 41 15.46 -0.71 12.35
C VAL A 41 15.34 -1.97 13.21
N ASP A 42 14.16 -2.59 13.21
CA ASP A 42 13.88 -3.84 13.91
C ASP A 42 13.94 -5.03 12.96
N VAL A 43 13.52 -4.81 11.72
CA VAL A 43 13.38 -5.84 10.70
C VAL A 43 13.96 -5.34 9.38
N VAL A 44 14.93 -6.05 8.86
CA VAL A 44 15.46 -5.83 7.51
C VAL A 44 14.55 -6.54 6.52
N THR A 45 14.09 -5.82 5.50
CA THR A 45 13.32 -6.41 4.40
C THR A 45 14.22 -6.51 3.16
N CYS A 46 14.10 -7.61 2.41
CA CYS A 46 14.93 -7.84 1.23
C CYS A 46 14.13 -8.53 0.13
N TYR A 47 14.13 -7.96 -1.07
CA TYR A 47 13.77 -8.71 -2.27
C TYR A 47 14.82 -9.77 -2.59
N VAL A 48 14.36 -10.92 -3.09
CA VAL A 48 15.23 -12.01 -3.55
C VAL A 48 14.92 -12.26 -5.03
N PRO A 49 15.54 -11.50 -5.97
CA PRO A 49 15.18 -11.58 -7.37
C PRO A 49 15.57 -12.93 -7.98
N TRP A 50 14.62 -13.60 -8.61
CA TRP A 50 14.84 -14.91 -9.22
C TRP A 50 15.96 -14.88 -10.25
N ARG A 51 15.95 -13.92 -11.20
CA ARG A 51 16.99 -13.79 -12.22
C ARG A 51 18.40 -13.62 -11.65
N PHE A 52 18.53 -12.97 -10.51
CA PHE A 52 19.83 -12.74 -9.88
C PHE A 52 20.44 -14.00 -9.28
N HIS A 53 19.61 -14.87 -8.71
CA HIS A 53 20.05 -16.11 -8.08
C HIS A 53 20.08 -17.30 -9.04
N GLU A 54 19.45 -17.21 -10.21
CA GLU A 54 19.49 -18.27 -11.21
C GLU A 54 20.82 -18.30 -11.93
N THR A 55 21.39 -19.49 -12.06
CA THR A 55 22.67 -19.75 -12.72
C THR A 55 22.52 -20.93 -13.69
N PRO A 56 23.43 -21.15 -14.63
CA PRO A 56 23.38 -22.33 -15.50
C PRO A 56 23.37 -23.66 -14.74
N GLY A 57 23.90 -23.68 -13.50
CA GLY A 57 23.93 -24.88 -12.64
C GLY A 57 22.73 -25.02 -11.70
N GLY A 58 21.78 -24.11 -11.74
CA GLY A 58 20.64 -24.08 -10.81
C GLY A 58 20.50 -22.73 -10.08
N TYR A 59 20.43 -22.74 -8.77
CA TYR A 59 20.32 -21.52 -7.98
C TYR A 59 21.49 -21.37 -7.01
N ASP A 60 22.04 -20.17 -6.89
CA ASP A 60 23.12 -19.84 -5.98
C ASP A 60 22.66 -18.90 -4.88
N PHE A 61 22.67 -19.37 -3.64
CA PHE A 61 22.40 -18.59 -2.42
C PHE A 61 23.63 -18.54 -1.49
N THR A 62 24.74 -19.12 -1.92
CA THR A 62 25.98 -19.30 -1.12
C THR A 62 27.13 -18.42 -1.58
N GLY A 63 26.94 -17.68 -2.69
CA GLY A 63 27.99 -16.85 -3.27
C GLY A 63 29.04 -17.63 -4.09
N ALA A 64 28.75 -18.88 -4.44
CA ALA A 64 29.67 -19.71 -5.23
C ALA A 64 29.95 -19.15 -6.62
N THR A 65 28.99 -18.43 -7.23
CA THR A 65 29.11 -17.80 -8.56
C THR A 65 29.29 -16.29 -8.50
N GLY A 66 29.20 -15.70 -7.32
CA GLY A 66 29.39 -14.26 -7.10
C GLY A 66 29.05 -13.89 -5.64
N ALA A 67 29.97 -13.19 -4.99
CA ALA A 67 29.85 -12.90 -3.54
C ALA A 67 28.54 -12.21 -3.14
N GLN A 68 27.92 -11.41 -4.03
CA GLN A 68 26.63 -10.77 -3.79
C GLN A 68 25.44 -11.75 -3.76
N ARG A 69 25.62 -12.98 -4.28
CA ARG A 69 24.62 -14.05 -4.20
C ARG A 69 24.62 -14.80 -2.85
N ASP A 70 25.57 -14.51 -1.93
CA ASP A 70 25.64 -15.16 -0.61
C ASP A 70 24.55 -14.63 0.34
N LEU A 71 23.30 -14.96 0.02
CA LEU A 71 22.13 -14.62 0.85
C LEU A 71 22.23 -15.28 2.24
N LEU A 72 22.86 -16.45 2.34
CA LEU A 72 23.06 -17.13 3.64
C LEU A 72 24.02 -16.35 4.55
N ARG A 73 25.08 -15.74 3.98
CA ARG A 73 25.96 -14.81 4.72
C ARG A 73 25.18 -13.58 5.18
N LEU A 74 24.37 -12.98 4.32
CA LEU A 74 23.54 -11.82 4.67
C LEU A 74 22.64 -12.15 5.87
N LEU A 75 21.95 -13.29 5.86
CA LEU A 75 21.09 -13.71 6.97
C LEU A 75 21.87 -13.92 8.29
N ARG A 76 23.09 -14.47 8.22
CA ARG A 76 23.96 -14.57 9.40
C ARG A 76 24.34 -13.19 9.95
N LEU A 77 24.65 -12.22 9.10
CA LEU A 77 24.96 -10.85 9.50
C LEU A 77 23.73 -10.15 10.10
N ILE A 78 22.55 -10.29 9.50
CA ILE A 78 21.29 -9.76 10.06
C ILE A 78 21.09 -10.29 11.50
N ALA A 79 21.25 -11.59 11.70
CA ALA A 79 21.14 -12.20 13.03
C ALA A 79 22.21 -11.72 14.01
N ALA A 80 23.47 -11.55 13.55
CA ALA A 80 24.58 -11.08 14.37
C ALA A 80 24.37 -9.65 14.91
N HIS A 81 23.67 -8.80 14.16
CA HIS A 81 23.29 -7.45 14.60
C HIS A 81 21.97 -7.40 15.38
N GLY A 82 21.38 -8.55 15.74
CA GLY A 82 20.12 -8.62 16.49
C GLY A 82 18.89 -8.21 15.69
N LEU A 83 19.02 -8.08 14.38
CA LEU A 83 17.94 -7.75 13.46
C LEU A 83 17.14 -9.00 13.07
N ARG A 84 15.89 -8.79 12.66
CA ARG A 84 15.05 -9.81 12.04
C ARG A 84 14.98 -9.57 10.52
N ALA A 85 14.46 -10.56 9.78
CA ALA A 85 14.35 -10.47 8.33
C ALA A 85 12.94 -10.78 7.82
N VAL A 86 12.50 -10.04 6.80
CA VAL A 86 11.40 -10.41 5.90
C VAL A 86 11.99 -10.60 4.51
N LEU A 87 11.87 -11.79 3.94
CA LEU A 87 12.31 -12.06 2.58
C LEU A 87 11.15 -12.02 1.60
N LYS A 88 11.41 -11.47 0.41
CA LYS A 88 10.42 -11.25 -0.65
C LYS A 88 10.88 -11.95 -1.94
N PRO A 89 10.64 -13.30 -2.09
CA PRO A 89 11.13 -14.08 -3.22
C PRO A 89 10.30 -13.93 -4.50
N GLY A 90 9.29 -13.08 -4.53
CA GLY A 90 8.45 -12.83 -5.69
C GLY A 90 7.46 -13.95 -6.01
N PRO A 91 7.39 -14.41 -7.30
CA PRO A 91 8.42 -14.45 -8.37
C PRO A 91 8.74 -13.12 -9.05
N PHE A 92 7.77 -12.24 -9.27
CA PHE A 92 7.97 -10.88 -9.74
C PHE A 92 8.14 -9.96 -8.52
N VAL A 93 9.23 -9.20 -8.47
CA VAL A 93 9.57 -8.33 -7.34
C VAL A 93 9.50 -6.85 -7.68
N HIS A 94 9.30 -6.48 -8.96
CA HIS A 94 9.45 -5.13 -9.48
C HIS A 94 10.86 -4.58 -9.16
N GLY A 95 10.99 -3.75 -8.13
CA GLY A 95 12.25 -3.31 -7.50
C GLY A 95 13.24 -2.70 -8.49
N GLU A 96 12.77 -2.10 -9.59
CA GLU A 96 13.54 -1.57 -10.72
C GLU A 96 14.61 -2.57 -11.23
N VAL A 97 14.28 -3.87 -11.19
CA VAL A 97 15.09 -4.94 -11.76
C VAL A 97 14.54 -5.35 -13.12
N GLN A 98 15.41 -5.62 -14.08
CA GLN A 98 15.00 -6.03 -15.41
C GLN A 98 13.94 -7.14 -15.40
N LEU A 99 12.84 -6.95 -16.13
CA LEU A 99 11.66 -7.83 -16.16
C LEU A 99 11.08 -8.12 -14.75
N GLY A 100 11.19 -7.12 -13.84
CA GLY A 100 10.73 -7.30 -12.45
C GLY A 100 11.39 -8.44 -11.70
N GLY A 101 12.61 -8.82 -12.05
CA GLY A 101 13.36 -9.90 -11.42
C GLY A 101 13.08 -11.30 -11.98
N LEU A 102 12.22 -11.44 -13.00
CA LEU A 102 12.03 -12.71 -13.71
C LEU A 102 13.21 -13.01 -14.63
N PRO A 103 13.61 -14.29 -14.80
CA PRO A 103 14.61 -14.66 -15.81
C PRO A 103 14.08 -14.41 -17.23
N ASP A 104 14.96 -14.00 -18.14
CA ASP A 104 14.58 -13.70 -19.54
C ASP A 104 13.89 -14.86 -20.24
N ARG A 105 14.31 -16.09 -19.95
CA ARG A 105 13.78 -17.32 -20.57
C ARG A 105 12.29 -17.59 -20.28
N VAL A 106 11.66 -16.93 -19.30
CA VAL A 106 10.23 -17.04 -19.05
C VAL A 106 9.41 -15.96 -19.75
N SER A 107 10.08 -14.94 -20.32
CA SER A 107 9.41 -13.90 -21.09
C SER A 107 8.96 -14.42 -22.46
N PRO A 108 7.69 -14.17 -22.84
CA PRO A 108 7.21 -14.44 -24.21
C PRO A 108 8.03 -13.76 -25.32
N SER A 109 8.73 -12.68 -24.99
CA SER A 109 9.64 -11.99 -25.93
C SER A 109 10.89 -12.82 -26.25
N VAL A 110 11.26 -13.77 -25.40
CA VAL A 110 12.42 -14.67 -25.58
C VAL A 110 11.99 -16.08 -25.92
N ASP A 111 10.98 -16.60 -25.24
CA ASP A 111 10.39 -17.92 -25.51
C ASP A 111 8.89 -17.79 -25.83
N PRO A 112 8.52 -17.80 -27.13
CA PRO A 112 7.12 -17.72 -27.56
C PRO A 112 6.24 -18.87 -27.09
N GLY A 113 6.79 -19.93 -26.50
CA GLY A 113 6.03 -21.01 -25.84
C GLY A 113 5.27 -20.54 -24.60
N HIS A 114 5.68 -19.44 -24.00
CA HIS A 114 4.94 -18.81 -22.91
C HIS A 114 3.87 -17.86 -23.47
N PRO A 115 2.56 -18.03 -23.12
CA PRO A 115 1.54 -17.08 -23.52
C PRO A 115 1.79 -15.73 -22.80
N PRO A 116 1.75 -14.57 -23.51
CA PRO A 116 1.87 -13.27 -22.86
C PRO A 116 0.61 -12.88 -22.09
N VAL A 117 0.77 -12.14 -21.01
CA VAL A 117 -0.32 -11.33 -20.44
C VAL A 117 -0.78 -10.35 -21.53
N ARG A 118 -2.11 -10.18 -21.67
CA ARG A 118 -2.68 -9.24 -22.64
C ARG A 118 -3.65 -8.28 -21.97
N ASP A 119 -3.71 -7.05 -22.48
CA ASP A 119 -4.73 -6.10 -22.14
C ASP A 119 -6.08 -6.38 -22.87
N ALA A 120 -7.11 -5.58 -22.59
CA ALA A 120 -8.41 -5.71 -23.25
C ALA A 120 -8.39 -5.37 -24.76
N ALA A 121 -7.34 -4.72 -25.25
CA ALA A 121 -7.10 -4.48 -26.68
C ALA A 121 -6.46 -5.69 -27.37
N GLY A 122 -5.94 -6.62 -26.60
CA GLY A 122 -5.20 -7.79 -27.07
C GLY A 122 -3.70 -7.55 -27.20
N GLU A 123 -3.19 -6.39 -26.77
CA GLU A 123 -1.77 -6.08 -26.81
C GLU A 123 -1.03 -6.75 -25.64
N PRO A 124 0.21 -7.22 -25.84
CA PRO A 124 1.02 -7.75 -24.75
C PRO A 124 1.30 -6.68 -23.68
N VAL A 125 1.11 -7.05 -22.42
CA VAL A 125 1.58 -6.23 -21.29
C VAL A 125 3.07 -6.46 -21.09
N THR A 126 3.83 -5.35 -21.01
CA THR A 126 5.28 -5.38 -20.90
C THR A 126 5.78 -4.85 -19.56
N SER A 127 7.01 -5.22 -19.22
CA SER A 127 7.83 -4.61 -18.18
C SER A 127 9.21 -4.40 -18.75
N GLN A 128 9.69 -3.15 -18.78
CA GLN A 128 10.93 -2.71 -19.43
C GLN A 128 11.07 -3.26 -20.86
N GLY A 129 9.99 -3.10 -21.66
CA GLY A 129 9.93 -3.51 -23.06
C GLY A 129 9.84 -5.02 -23.33
N ARG A 130 9.76 -5.86 -22.29
CA ARG A 130 9.62 -7.32 -22.42
C ARG A 130 8.25 -7.79 -21.98
N ALA A 131 7.62 -8.66 -22.78
CA ALA A 131 6.31 -9.20 -22.47
C ALA A 131 6.33 -10.03 -21.19
N LEU A 132 5.32 -9.83 -20.34
CA LEU A 132 5.10 -10.61 -19.13
C LEU A 132 4.43 -11.94 -19.46
N PRO A 133 4.87 -13.07 -18.88
CA PRO A 133 4.24 -14.38 -19.09
C PRO A 133 2.89 -14.44 -18.35
N SER A 134 1.85 -14.95 -19.01
CA SER A 134 0.56 -15.19 -18.37
C SER A 134 0.68 -16.27 -17.28
N THR A 135 0.10 -15.98 -16.11
CA THR A 135 0.02 -16.95 -15.01
C THR A 135 -0.89 -18.15 -15.33
N PHE A 136 -1.63 -18.11 -16.41
CA PHE A 136 -2.39 -19.24 -16.94
C PHE A 136 -1.54 -20.19 -17.81
N GLY A 137 -0.26 -19.83 -18.07
CA GLY A 137 0.69 -20.69 -18.78
C GLY A 137 1.20 -21.82 -17.87
N PRO A 138 0.97 -23.12 -18.20
CA PRO A 138 1.35 -24.24 -17.32
C PRO A 138 2.86 -24.34 -17.10
N ASP A 139 3.67 -24.07 -18.14
CA ASP A 139 5.14 -24.13 -18.05
C ASP A 139 5.70 -23.02 -17.18
N TYR A 140 5.18 -21.81 -17.30
CA TYR A 140 5.55 -20.71 -16.41
C TYR A 140 5.24 -21.05 -14.95
N ARG A 141 4.03 -21.52 -14.66
CA ARG A 141 3.63 -21.93 -13.30
C ARG A 141 4.53 -23.05 -12.75
N ALA A 142 4.91 -24.02 -13.57
CA ALA A 142 5.83 -25.08 -13.16
C ALA A 142 7.22 -24.53 -12.81
N GLN A 143 7.70 -23.53 -13.53
CA GLN A 143 8.98 -22.87 -13.25
C GLN A 143 8.93 -22.00 -12.00
N VAL A 144 7.86 -21.25 -11.76
CA VAL A 144 7.62 -20.51 -10.51
C VAL A 144 7.66 -21.45 -9.30
N ARG A 145 6.94 -22.58 -9.38
CA ARG A 145 6.97 -23.59 -8.31
C ARG A 145 8.38 -24.17 -8.06
N ARG A 146 9.18 -24.33 -9.10
CA ARG A 146 10.57 -24.79 -8.96
C ARG A 146 11.42 -23.75 -8.23
N TRP A 147 11.30 -22.47 -8.60
CA TRP A 147 11.97 -21.35 -7.95
C TRP A 147 11.62 -21.29 -6.46
N LEU A 148 10.33 -21.20 -6.13
CA LEU A 148 9.88 -21.08 -4.74
C LEU A 148 10.30 -22.27 -3.88
N ARG A 149 10.27 -23.50 -4.41
CA ARG A 149 10.79 -24.68 -3.69
C ARG A 149 12.28 -24.58 -3.42
N ALA A 150 13.06 -24.10 -4.36
CA ALA A 150 14.50 -23.95 -4.17
C ALA A 150 14.82 -22.93 -3.07
N VAL A 151 14.16 -21.78 -3.11
CA VAL A 151 14.29 -20.74 -2.06
C VAL A 151 13.82 -21.29 -0.71
N ASP A 152 12.69 -21.97 -0.66
CA ASP A 152 12.16 -22.55 0.58
C ASP A 152 13.14 -23.54 1.20
N GLN A 153 13.60 -24.52 0.43
CA GLN A 153 14.45 -25.59 0.93
C GLN A 153 15.85 -25.12 1.34
N GLN A 154 16.43 -24.16 0.57
CA GLN A 154 17.82 -23.75 0.77
C GLN A 154 17.95 -22.53 1.67
N VAL A 155 16.92 -21.66 1.75
CA VAL A 155 16.98 -20.38 2.44
C VAL A 155 15.92 -20.26 3.54
N LEU A 156 14.62 -20.38 3.19
CA LEU A 156 13.55 -19.97 4.10
C LEU A 156 13.42 -20.94 5.28
N THR A 157 13.13 -22.20 5.00
CA THR A 157 12.92 -23.23 6.06
C THR A 157 14.11 -23.33 7.03
N PRO A 158 15.40 -23.37 6.58
CA PRO A 158 16.53 -23.46 7.50
C PRO A 158 16.74 -22.22 8.39
N HIS A 159 16.21 -21.04 7.98
CA HIS A 159 16.48 -19.77 8.66
C HIS A 159 15.23 -19.09 9.23
N LEU A 160 14.10 -19.82 9.36
CA LEU A 160 12.93 -19.31 10.09
C LEU A 160 13.26 -18.97 11.54
N ALA A 161 12.45 -18.13 12.19
CA ALA A 161 12.67 -17.57 13.52
C ALA A 161 13.05 -18.58 14.63
N ALA A 162 12.69 -19.85 14.47
CA ALA A 162 13.13 -20.91 15.38
C ALA A 162 14.65 -21.23 15.27
N HIS A 163 15.28 -20.92 14.14
CA HIS A 163 16.67 -21.28 13.82
C HIS A 163 17.45 -20.15 13.14
N GLY A 164 16.83 -19.00 12.86
CA GLY A 164 17.45 -17.88 12.15
C GLY A 164 16.64 -16.57 12.26
N PRO A 165 16.97 -15.54 11.46
CA PRO A 165 16.36 -14.23 11.59
C PRO A 165 15.02 -14.07 10.86
N ILE A 166 14.58 -15.02 10.01
CA ILE A 166 13.40 -14.85 9.15
C ILE A 166 12.11 -14.95 9.96
N VAL A 167 11.35 -13.86 10.02
CA VAL A 167 10.07 -13.76 10.75
C VAL A 167 8.84 -13.73 9.85
N ALA A 168 9.01 -13.40 8.56
CA ALA A 168 7.96 -13.46 7.57
C ALA A 168 8.52 -13.63 6.15
N VAL A 169 7.65 -14.08 5.24
CA VAL A 169 7.94 -14.25 3.80
C VAL A 169 6.83 -13.59 3.01
N GLN A 170 7.15 -12.56 2.23
CA GLN A 170 6.19 -11.88 1.38
C GLN A 170 6.09 -12.58 0.02
N LEU A 171 4.88 -12.96 -0.37
CA LEU A 171 4.57 -13.57 -1.66
C LEU A 171 4.11 -12.51 -2.66
N GLY A 172 4.53 -12.64 -3.91
CA GLY A 172 4.25 -11.65 -4.95
C GLY A 172 4.85 -10.29 -4.63
N ASN A 173 4.44 -9.29 -5.37
CA ASN A 173 4.68 -7.88 -5.06
C ASN A 173 3.55 -7.03 -5.65
N GLU A 174 2.80 -6.36 -4.78
CA GLU A 174 1.69 -5.46 -5.13
C GLU A 174 0.62 -6.12 -6.02
N GLY A 175 0.40 -7.38 -5.85
CA GLY A 175 -0.28 -8.29 -6.75
C GLY A 175 0.70 -9.34 -7.28
N ILE A 176 0.49 -9.79 -8.51
CA ILE A 176 1.42 -10.71 -9.18
C ILE A 176 2.44 -9.95 -10.04
N TYR A 177 2.02 -8.86 -10.69
CA TYR A 177 2.83 -8.02 -11.57
C TYR A 177 2.66 -6.52 -11.22
N SER A 178 2.65 -6.18 -9.94
CA SER A 178 2.31 -4.84 -9.43
C SER A 178 0.94 -4.37 -9.95
N ASP A 179 -0.04 -5.29 -9.93
CA ASP A 179 -1.28 -5.17 -10.68
C ASP A 179 -2.55 -5.07 -9.81
N ALA A 180 -2.43 -5.20 -8.49
CA ALA A 180 -3.61 -5.24 -7.62
C ALA A 180 -4.47 -3.96 -7.67
N ALA A 181 -3.89 -2.80 -8.00
CA ALA A 181 -4.60 -1.53 -8.16
C ALA A 181 -4.92 -1.18 -9.63
N ARG A 182 -4.55 -2.01 -10.60
CA ARG A 182 -4.86 -1.73 -12.03
C ARG A 182 -6.33 -1.98 -12.34
N PRO A 183 -6.94 -1.21 -13.27
CA PRO A 183 -8.32 -1.44 -13.72
C PRO A 183 -8.55 -2.88 -14.19
N ALA A 184 -9.77 -3.37 -14.08
CA ALA A 184 -10.11 -4.72 -14.52
C ALA A 184 -9.94 -4.91 -16.05
N SER A 185 -9.89 -3.82 -16.81
CA SER A 185 -9.61 -3.80 -18.25
C SER A 185 -8.11 -3.91 -18.60
N ALA A 186 -7.20 -3.84 -17.61
CA ALA A 186 -5.76 -3.82 -17.87
C ALA A 186 -5.19 -5.19 -18.28
N HIS A 187 -5.63 -6.28 -17.64
CA HIS A 187 -5.18 -7.67 -17.86
C HIS A 187 -5.93 -8.68 -16.96
N ASP A 188 -5.77 -10.01 -17.07
CA ASP A 188 -5.06 -10.74 -18.10
C ASP A 188 -6.06 -11.29 -19.13
N PHE A 189 -6.03 -10.79 -20.35
CA PHE A 189 -6.91 -11.24 -21.45
C PHE A 189 -6.18 -12.20 -22.41
N SER A 190 -5.16 -12.90 -21.94
CA SER A 190 -4.54 -13.98 -22.72
C SER A 190 -5.59 -15.05 -23.07
N PRO A 191 -5.45 -15.74 -24.21
CA PRO A 191 -6.41 -16.78 -24.61
C PRO A 191 -6.65 -17.86 -23.55
N PRO A 192 -5.65 -18.34 -22.78
CA PRO A 192 -5.93 -19.28 -21.69
C PRO A 192 -6.73 -18.64 -20.55
N ALA A 193 -6.49 -17.38 -20.19
CA ALA A 193 -7.25 -16.68 -19.15
C ALA A 193 -8.73 -16.50 -19.54
N VAL A 194 -8.97 -16.02 -20.78
CA VAL A 194 -10.34 -15.83 -21.29
C VAL A 194 -11.10 -17.17 -21.37
N ARG A 195 -10.44 -18.24 -21.81
CA ARG A 195 -11.08 -19.58 -21.80
C ARG A 195 -11.43 -20.05 -20.39
N ALA A 196 -10.51 -19.88 -19.43
CA ALA A 196 -10.76 -20.23 -18.03
C ALA A 196 -11.94 -19.43 -17.45
N PHE A 197 -12.07 -18.16 -17.81
CA PHE A 197 -13.21 -17.33 -17.43
C PHE A 197 -14.52 -17.83 -18.02
N ALA A 198 -14.57 -18.06 -19.34
CA ALA A 198 -15.76 -18.56 -20.00
C ALA A 198 -16.22 -19.91 -19.42
N GLU A 199 -15.26 -20.79 -19.08
CA GLU A 199 -15.53 -22.09 -18.47
C GLU A 199 -16.20 -21.96 -17.08
N ARG A 200 -15.76 -21.00 -16.27
CA ARG A 200 -16.39 -20.70 -14.97
C ARG A 200 -17.82 -20.20 -15.12
N LEU A 201 -18.06 -19.33 -16.10
CA LEU A 201 -19.41 -18.81 -16.37
C LEU A 201 -20.38 -19.89 -16.86
N ARG A 202 -19.88 -20.89 -17.59
CA ARG A 202 -20.72 -21.95 -18.21
C ARG A 202 -21.49 -22.75 -17.19
N GLY A 203 -20.96 -22.91 -15.97
CA GLY A 203 -21.65 -23.62 -14.88
C GLY A 203 -22.88 -22.89 -14.34
N GLY A 204 -22.98 -21.56 -14.53
CA GLY A 204 -24.07 -20.72 -14.06
C GLY A 204 -24.89 -20.06 -15.17
N ASP A 205 -24.24 -19.53 -16.19
CA ASP A 205 -24.88 -18.83 -17.32
C ASP A 205 -24.16 -19.14 -18.64
N PRO A 206 -24.65 -20.12 -19.42
CA PRO A 206 -24.05 -20.45 -20.71
C PRO A 206 -24.03 -19.31 -21.73
N ALA A 207 -25.01 -18.38 -21.69
CA ALA A 207 -25.07 -17.27 -22.63
C ALA A 207 -23.95 -16.22 -22.32
N LEU A 208 -23.68 -15.96 -21.04
CA LEU A 208 -22.54 -15.15 -20.62
C LEU A 208 -21.22 -15.83 -20.98
N ALA A 209 -21.12 -17.16 -20.87
CA ALA A 209 -19.93 -17.91 -21.26
C ALA A 209 -19.60 -17.74 -22.75
N GLU A 210 -20.60 -17.83 -23.63
CA GLU A 210 -20.41 -17.59 -25.06
C GLU A 210 -20.04 -16.14 -25.34
N ALA A 211 -20.67 -15.17 -24.67
CA ALA A 211 -20.36 -13.77 -24.82
C ALA A 211 -18.92 -13.43 -24.33
N ALA A 212 -18.41 -14.14 -23.33
CA ALA A 212 -17.04 -13.97 -22.82
C ALA A 212 -15.95 -14.40 -23.81
N LEU A 213 -16.28 -15.23 -24.81
CA LEU A 213 -15.35 -15.63 -25.88
C LEU A 213 -15.23 -14.58 -26.99
N LEU A 214 -16.08 -13.55 -26.98
CA LEU A 214 -15.94 -12.40 -27.89
C LEU A 214 -14.71 -11.57 -27.49
N PRO A 215 -14.17 -10.75 -28.42
CA PRO A 215 -13.13 -9.77 -28.06
C PRO A 215 -13.58 -8.91 -26.88
N PRO A 216 -12.74 -8.65 -25.86
CA PRO A 216 -13.12 -7.96 -24.61
C PRO A 216 -13.80 -6.60 -24.82
N ARG A 217 -13.40 -5.86 -25.86
CA ARG A 217 -14.05 -4.58 -26.27
C ARG A 217 -15.52 -4.72 -26.68
N ARG A 218 -15.97 -5.94 -27.02
CA ARG A 218 -17.37 -6.26 -27.38
C ARG A 218 -18.15 -6.89 -26.25
N TRP A 219 -17.57 -7.04 -25.08
CA TRP A 219 -18.23 -7.66 -23.96
C TRP A 219 -19.43 -6.80 -23.50
N PRO A 220 -20.60 -7.40 -23.31
CA PRO A 220 -21.73 -6.72 -22.69
C PRO A 220 -21.42 -6.40 -21.21
N ALA A 221 -22.13 -5.43 -20.65
CA ALA A 221 -21.94 -4.97 -19.27
C ALA A 221 -21.96 -6.11 -18.24
N ALA A 222 -22.83 -7.10 -18.41
CA ALA A 222 -22.91 -8.28 -17.52
C ALA A 222 -21.61 -9.11 -17.52
N VAL A 223 -20.96 -9.29 -18.69
CA VAL A 223 -19.68 -10.00 -18.79
C VAL A 223 -18.57 -9.19 -18.15
N ARG A 224 -18.52 -7.86 -18.36
CA ARG A 224 -17.55 -6.97 -17.73
C ARG A 224 -17.68 -6.97 -16.21
N LEU A 225 -18.91 -6.95 -15.69
CA LEU A 225 -19.19 -7.03 -14.26
C LEU A 225 -18.70 -8.37 -13.67
N ALA A 226 -18.98 -9.47 -14.36
CA ALA A 226 -18.53 -10.79 -13.97
C ALA A 226 -17.00 -10.91 -14.00
N TRP A 227 -16.35 -10.36 -15.02
CA TRP A 227 -14.88 -10.30 -15.12
C TRP A 227 -14.27 -9.51 -13.97
N ALA A 228 -14.81 -8.32 -13.67
CA ALA A 228 -14.33 -7.49 -12.56
C ALA A 228 -14.40 -8.25 -11.23
N GLY A 229 -15.51 -8.93 -10.95
CA GLY A 229 -15.63 -9.79 -9.76
C GLY A 229 -14.63 -10.95 -9.76
N GLN A 230 -14.40 -11.57 -10.91
CA GLN A 230 -13.47 -12.69 -11.04
C GLN A 230 -12.01 -12.29 -10.91
N ALA A 231 -11.63 -11.05 -11.28
CA ALA A 231 -10.26 -10.58 -11.19
C ALA A 231 -9.69 -10.72 -9.76
N GLY A 232 -10.52 -10.50 -8.75
CA GLY A 232 -10.15 -10.75 -7.34
C GLY A 232 -9.95 -12.22 -7.03
N ALA A 233 -10.89 -13.08 -7.45
CA ALA A 233 -10.81 -14.53 -7.24
C ALA A 233 -9.57 -15.14 -7.90
N VAL A 234 -9.24 -14.70 -9.12
CA VAL A 234 -8.03 -15.13 -9.84
C VAL A 234 -6.77 -14.72 -9.07
N LEU A 235 -6.70 -13.48 -8.60
CA LEU A 235 -5.56 -13.03 -7.81
C LEU A 235 -5.40 -13.85 -6.52
N ARG A 236 -6.48 -14.14 -5.81
CA ARG A 236 -6.48 -15.02 -4.64
C ARG A 236 -5.95 -16.42 -4.98
N GLU A 237 -6.46 -17.05 -6.05
CA GLU A 237 -6.00 -18.37 -6.49
C GLU A 237 -4.51 -18.40 -6.86
N GLN A 238 -4.01 -17.32 -7.46
CA GLN A 238 -2.58 -17.17 -7.76
C GLN A 238 -1.75 -17.13 -6.48
N TYR A 239 -2.17 -16.39 -5.46
CA TYR A 239 -1.48 -16.40 -4.16
C TYR A 239 -1.58 -17.75 -3.44
N GLU A 240 -2.73 -18.43 -3.51
CA GLU A 240 -2.89 -19.79 -3.00
C GLU A 240 -1.90 -20.76 -3.67
N GLU A 241 -1.68 -20.62 -4.98
CA GLU A 241 -0.72 -21.42 -5.72
C GLU A 241 0.74 -21.12 -5.32
N LEU A 242 1.09 -19.82 -5.16
CA LEU A 242 2.42 -19.44 -4.66
C LEU A 242 2.64 -20.04 -3.27
N ALA A 243 1.67 -19.92 -2.36
CA ALA A 243 1.75 -20.47 -1.01
C ALA A 243 1.83 -22.01 -1.02
N ALA A 244 1.11 -22.69 -1.90
CA ALA A 244 1.15 -24.15 -2.04
C ALA A 244 2.53 -24.68 -2.49
N GLY A 245 3.35 -23.83 -3.13
CA GLY A 245 4.73 -24.15 -3.49
C GLY A 245 5.70 -24.21 -2.31
N LEU A 246 5.29 -23.74 -1.12
CA LEU A 246 6.12 -23.60 0.09
C LEU A 246 5.81 -24.68 1.13
N SER A 247 6.76 -24.96 2.03
CA SER A 247 6.58 -25.81 3.19
C SER A 247 5.57 -25.25 4.19
N ALA A 248 4.96 -26.09 5.01
CA ALA A 248 3.95 -25.65 5.99
C ALA A 248 4.48 -24.61 6.99
N PRO A 249 5.71 -24.71 7.54
CA PRO A 249 6.25 -23.67 8.42
C PRO A 249 6.40 -22.31 7.73
N VAL A 250 6.83 -22.27 6.46
CA VAL A 250 6.98 -21.02 5.69
C VAL A 250 5.62 -20.43 5.35
N ARG A 251 4.63 -21.26 4.96
CA ARG A 251 3.25 -20.78 4.77
C ARG A 251 2.65 -20.12 6.00
N ALA A 252 2.96 -20.62 7.19
CA ALA A 252 2.43 -20.08 8.45
C ALA A 252 2.90 -18.65 8.73
N VAL A 253 4.00 -18.20 8.10
CA VAL A 253 4.55 -16.85 8.23
C VAL A 253 4.46 -16.05 6.92
N ALA A 254 3.70 -16.55 5.95
CA ALA A 254 3.52 -15.87 4.67
C ALA A 254 2.72 -14.57 4.84
N THR A 255 3.10 -13.57 4.06
CA THR A 255 2.45 -12.25 4.00
C THR A 255 2.26 -11.82 2.55
N VAL A 256 1.43 -10.80 2.34
CA VAL A 256 1.26 -10.16 1.04
C VAL A 256 1.33 -8.65 1.20
N ASN A 257 1.81 -7.94 0.17
CA ASN A 257 1.71 -6.50 0.08
C ASN A 257 0.76 -6.09 -1.04
N LEU A 258 0.08 -4.98 -0.84
CA LEU A 258 -0.90 -4.42 -1.77
C LEU A 258 -0.54 -2.95 -2.02
N PRO A 259 -0.50 -2.48 -3.27
CA PRO A 259 -0.30 -1.05 -3.52
C PRO A 259 -1.52 -0.28 -3.03
N LEU A 260 -1.33 0.92 -2.50
CA LEU A 260 -2.48 1.81 -2.30
C LEU A 260 -3.09 2.18 -3.66
N PRO A 261 -4.42 2.28 -3.76
CA PRO A 261 -5.06 2.62 -5.02
C PRO A 261 -4.94 4.12 -5.29
N SER A 262 -4.53 4.52 -6.49
CA SER A 262 -4.71 5.90 -6.94
C SER A 262 -6.19 6.20 -7.11
N LEU A 263 -6.67 7.28 -6.49
CA LEU A 263 -8.05 7.75 -6.67
C LEU A 263 -8.25 8.46 -8.02
N ASP A 264 -7.15 8.89 -8.65
CA ASP A 264 -7.17 9.59 -9.94
C ASP A 264 -7.16 8.62 -11.14
N THR A 265 -6.82 7.33 -10.90
CA THR A 265 -6.82 6.32 -11.95
C THR A 265 -8.25 5.76 -12.14
N PRO A 266 -8.84 5.89 -13.33
CA PRO A 266 -10.16 5.34 -13.61
C PRO A 266 -10.25 3.84 -13.32
N GLY A 267 -11.27 3.42 -12.59
CA GLY A 267 -11.47 2.02 -12.21
C GLY A 267 -10.45 1.44 -11.22
N GLY A 268 -9.34 2.14 -10.94
CA GLY A 268 -8.24 1.63 -10.11
C GLY A 268 -8.65 1.32 -8.68
N ALA A 269 -9.20 2.30 -7.97
CA ALA A 269 -9.67 2.12 -6.59
C ALA A 269 -10.79 1.06 -6.49
N ALA A 270 -11.70 1.03 -7.45
CA ALA A 270 -12.78 0.06 -7.49
C ALA A 270 -12.27 -1.37 -7.72
N SER A 271 -11.37 -1.55 -8.68
CA SER A 271 -10.72 -2.83 -8.96
C SER A 271 -9.89 -3.31 -7.77
N TRP A 272 -9.17 -2.39 -7.12
CA TRP A 272 -8.41 -2.67 -5.90
C TRP A 272 -9.30 -3.20 -4.77
N LEU A 273 -10.46 -2.55 -4.53
CA LEU A 273 -11.42 -3.02 -3.53
C LEU A 273 -11.92 -4.44 -3.81
N VAL A 274 -12.26 -4.75 -5.07
CA VAL A 274 -12.70 -6.08 -5.46
C VAL A 274 -11.60 -7.13 -5.23
N ARG A 275 -10.36 -6.84 -5.64
CA ARG A 275 -9.23 -7.76 -5.51
C ARG A 275 -8.84 -7.97 -4.05
N THR A 276 -8.73 -6.90 -3.28
CA THR A 276 -8.32 -6.99 -1.87
C THR A 276 -9.36 -7.65 -0.99
N ALA A 277 -10.65 -7.54 -1.32
CA ALA A 277 -11.71 -8.30 -0.65
C ALA A 277 -11.52 -9.83 -0.77
N GLU A 278 -11.03 -10.29 -1.91
CA GLU A 278 -10.72 -11.71 -2.12
C GLU A 278 -9.40 -12.11 -1.44
N ILE A 279 -8.38 -11.24 -1.45
CA ILE A 279 -7.11 -11.49 -0.76
C ILE A 279 -7.31 -11.69 0.74
N ALA A 280 -8.23 -10.94 1.36
CA ALA A 280 -8.58 -11.12 2.78
C ALA A 280 -8.98 -12.56 3.15
N ARG A 281 -9.56 -13.30 2.20
CA ARG A 281 -9.98 -14.70 2.41
C ARG A 281 -8.81 -15.68 2.54
N LEU A 282 -7.60 -15.27 2.15
CA LEU A 282 -6.39 -16.05 2.36
C LEU A 282 -6.02 -16.19 3.85
N GLY A 283 -6.46 -15.26 4.71
CA GLY A 283 -6.08 -15.21 6.10
C GLY A 283 -4.60 -14.90 6.33
N LEU A 284 -3.89 -14.42 5.31
CA LEU A 284 -2.50 -13.97 5.42
C LEU A 284 -2.46 -12.57 6.03
N ARG A 285 -1.30 -12.21 6.59
CA ARG A 285 -1.07 -10.81 6.99
C ARG A 285 -0.91 -9.96 5.74
N GLU A 286 -1.69 -8.88 5.69
CA GLU A 286 -1.67 -7.93 4.59
C GLU A 286 -0.92 -6.66 5.01
N GLY A 287 -0.08 -6.14 4.11
CA GLY A 287 0.55 -4.82 4.25
C GLY A 287 0.26 -3.95 3.03
N TYR A 288 0.59 -2.65 3.11
CA TYR A 288 0.46 -1.76 1.96
C TYR A 288 1.79 -1.14 1.57
N THR A 289 1.91 -0.82 0.28
CA THR A 289 2.98 -0.02 -0.31
C THR A 289 2.44 1.34 -0.72
N SER A 290 3.24 2.40 -0.53
CA SER A 290 2.82 3.80 -0.64
C SER A 290 3.50 4.49 -1.82
N TRP A 291 2.98 4.27 -3.05
CA TRP A 291 3.48 4.87 -4.29
C TRP A 291 2.46 5.80 -4.96
N VAL A 292 1.48 6.30 -4.21
CA VAL A 292 0.40 7.18 -4.72
C VAL A 292 0.73 8.67 -4.64
N GLY A 293 2.01 9.00 -4.43
CA GLY A 293 2.50 10.38 -4.35
C GLY A 293 2.64 10.91 -2.93
N ASN A 294 3.09 12.16 -2.81
CA ASN A 294 3.38 12.81 -1.54
C ASN A 294 2.10 13.30 -0.85
N ALA A 295 1.69 12.61 0.22
CA ALA A 295 0.52 12.96 1.02
C ALA A 295 0.64 14.30 1.77
N ALA A 296 1.88 14.78 2.01
CA ALA A 296 2.11 16.08 2.63
C ALA A 296 1.83 17.27 1.69
N ARG A 297 1.69 17.02 0.37
CA ARG A 297 1.51 18.06 -0.66
C ARG A 297 0.32 17.84 -1.58
N SER A 298 -0.17 16.61 -1.68
CA SER A 298 -1.28 16.23 -2.55
C SER A 298 -2.47 15.76 -1.73
N ARG A 299 -3.59 16.48 -1.87
CA ARG A 299 -4.89 16.09 -1.29
C ARG A 299 -5.34 14.72 -1.77
N SER A 300 -5.14 14.41 -3.05
CA SER A 300 -5.48 13.10 -3.63
C SER A 300 -4.63 11.99 -3.04
N ALA A 301 -3.30 12.19 -2.91
CA ALA A 301 -2.41 11.22 -2.28
C ALA A 301 -2.77 10.99 -0.81
N PHE A 302 -3.07 12.05 -0.04
CA PHE A 302 -3.53 11.90 1.34
C PHE A 302 -4.85 11.11 1.42
N ALA A 303 -5.82 11.45 0.58
CA ALA A 303 -7.09 10.75 0.52
C ALA A 303 -6.92 9.27 0.13
N ALA A 304 -5.99 8.95 -0.78
CA ALA A 304 -5.66 7.58 -1.18
C ALA A 304 -5.09 6.77 -0.01
N HIS A 305 -4.20 7.36 0.80
CA HIS A 305 -3.70 6.72 2.03
C HIS A 305 -4.83 6.45 3.02
N TRP A 306 -5.61 7.48 3.37
CA TRP A 306 -6.74 7.33 4.26
C TRP A 306 -7.72 6.26 3.76
N PHE A 307 -8.15 6.35 2.50
CA PHE A 307 -9.10 5.44 1.91
C PHE A 307 -8.59 3.98 1.92
N GLY A 308 -7.42 3.74 1.32
CA GLY A 308 -6.89 2.39 1.16
C GLY A 308 -6.55 1.73 2.50
N VAL A 309 -5.83 2.44 3.37
CA VAL A 309 -5.43 1.90 4.68
C VAL A 309 -6.67 1.61 5.53
N ARG A 310 -7.66 2.52 5.55
CA ARG A 310 -8.85 2.34 6.41
C ARG A 310 -9.85 1.32 5.87
N ALA A 311 -10.03 1.22 4.55
CA ALA A 311 -10.92 0.22 3.95
C ALA A 311 -10.49 -1.23 4.29
N ARG A 312 -9.18 -1.48 4.43
CA ARG A 312 -8.61 -2.82 4.62
C ARG A 312 -7.86 -3.03 5.95
N ARG A 313 -7.66 -1.98 6.75
CA ARG A 313 -6.88 -2.05 8.01
C ARG A 313 -5.43 -2.51 7.77
N LEU A 314 -4.80 -1.97 6.74
CA LEU A 314 -3.46 -2.37 6.32
C LEU A 314 -2.38 -1.74 7.21
N SER A 315 -1.24 -2.44 7.33
CA SER A 315 -0.02 -1.90 7.93
C SER A 315 1.00 -1.53 6.85
N ASN A 316 1.77 -0.47 7.08
CA ASN A 316 2.80 0.01 6.16
C ASN A 316 3.96 -0.99 6.09
N VAL A 317 4.24 -1.53 4.90
CA VAL A 317 5.36 -2.46 4.67
C VAL A 317 6.34 -1.96 3.62
N GLU A 318 5.98 -0.85 2.91
CA GLU A 318 6.85 -0.19 1.97
C GLU A 318 6.39 1.27 1.81
N ASP A 319 7.29 2.23 2.09
CA ASP A 319 7.02 3.65 1.95
C ASP A 319 8.23 4.36 1.33
N ASN A 320 7.98 5.33 0.47
CA ASN A 320 9.06 6.08 -0.19
C ASN A 320 9.85 6.91 0.83
N TRP A 321 11.13 6.63 0.99
CA TRP A 321 12.05 7.35 1.86
C TRP A 321 13.27 7.91 1.11
N GLY A 322 13.09 8.29 -0.15
CA GLY A 322 14.19 8.92 -0.88
C GLY A 322 14.25 8.62 -2.37
N PHE A 323 13.23 8.00 -2.96
CA PHE A 323 13.14 7.90 -4.41
C PHE A 323 12.68 9.23 -5.00
N THR A 324 13.66 10.06 -5.29
CA THR A 324 13.47 11.39 -5.89
C THR A 324 13.04 11.35 -7.34
N TRP A 325 13.18 10.20 -8.01
CA TRP A 325 12.73 9.98 -9.38
C TRP A 325 11.21 10.13 -9.53
N THR A 326 10.46 9.70 -8.50
CA THR A 326 9.00 9.81 -8.50
C THR A 326 8.53 11.20 -8.05
N ASP A 327 9.19 11.79 -7.03
CA ASP A 327 8.91 13.12 -6.48
C ASP A 327 10.13 13.58 -5.66
N GLU A 328 10.74 14.69 -6.06
CA GLU A 328 11.92 15.29 -5.41
C GLU A 328 11.71 15.61 -3.92
N SER A 329 10.46 15.81 -3.51
CA SER A 329 10.15 16.14 -2.11
C SER A 329 10.45 15.00 -1.14
N PHE A 330 10.61 13.75 -1.63
CA PHE A 330 11.02 12.63 -0.80
C PHE A 330 12.50 12.66 -0.39
N ALA A 331 13.30 13.58 -0.93
CA ALA A 331 14.60 13.90 -0.36
C ALA A 331 14.53 14.65 0.98
N ARG A 332 13.35 15.07 1.43
CA ARG A 332 13.16 15.94 2.59
C ARG A 332 12.65 15.18 3.80
N PRO A 333 13.33 15.33 4.96
CA PRO A 333 12.93 14.68 6.21
C PRO A 333 11.49 14.97 6.64
N VAL A 334 11.00 16.20 6.38
CA VAL A 334 9.61 16.57 6.68
C VAL A 334 8.58 15.70 5.95
N THR A 335 8.85 15.34 4.69
CA THR A 335 7.96 14.50 3.88
C THR A 335 7.90 13.07 4.43
N THR A 336 9.06 12.47 4.67
CA THR A 336 9.16 11.09 5.16
C THR A 336 8.61 10.95 6.58
N LEU A 337 8.86 11.91 7.47
CA LEU A 337 8.27 11.91 8.80
C LEU A 337 6.75 12.14 8.76
N PHE A 338 6.26 13.01 7.86
CA PHE A 338 4.82 13.19 7.65
C PHE A 338 4.14 11.86 7.26
N HIS A 339 4.72 11.12 6.30
CA HIS A 339 4.21 9.82 5.87
C HIS A 339 4.22 8.79 7.00
N ALA A 340 5.29 8.73 7.81
CA ALA A 340 5.37 7.85 8.96
C ALA A 340 4.29 8.18 10.02
N LEU A 341 4.09 9.47 10.33
CA LEU A 341 3.01 9.90 11.22
C LEU A 341 1.63 9.61 10.64
N LEU A 342 1.45 9.73 9.32
CA LEU A 342 0.21 9.37 8.64
C LEU A 342 -0.07 7.87 8.75
N ALA A 343 0.92 7.02 8.53
CA ALA A 343 0.79 5.57 8.71
C ALA A 343 0.34 5.23 10.15
N LEU A 344 1.02 5.78 11.15
CA LEU A 344 0.65 5.58 12.57
C LEU A 344 -0.75 6.13 12.88
N GLY A 345 -1.07 7.32 12.40
CA GLY A 345 -2.37 7.96 12.59
C GLY A 345 -3.52 7.16 11.96
N LEU A 346 -3.26 6.46 10.87
CA LEU A 346 -4.22 5.55 10.23
C LEU A 346 -4.31 4.18 10.92
N GLY A 347 -3.49 3.93 11.96
CA GLY A 347 -3.52 2.71 12.77
C GLY A 347 -2.59 1.61 12.27
N SER A 348 -1.54 1.96 11.50
CA SER A 348 -0.54 0.99 11.08
C SER A 348 0.24 0.41 12.26
N ALA A 349 0.42 -0.90 12.27
CA ALA A 349 1.26 -1.61 13.24
C ALA A 349 2.75 -1.66 12.83
N THR A 350 3.09 -1.10 11.68
CA THR A 350 4.46 -1.04 11.14
C THR A 350 4.72 0.31 10.48
N CYS A 351 5.98 0.73 10.47
CA CYS A 351 6.49 1.79 9.61
C CYS A 351 7.61 1.21 8.75
N SER A 352 7.66 1.56 7.48
CA SER A 352 8.66 1.03 6.56
C SER A 352 9.47 2.14 5.92
N VAL A 353 10.76 1.90 5.78
CA VAL A 353 11.74 2.79 5.13
C VAL A 353 12.23 2.10 3.86
N TYR A 354 11.72 2.51 2.71
CA TYR A 354 12.10 1.95 1.42
C TYR A 354 12.82 3.02 0.55
N THR A 355 14.17 2.96 0.37
CA THR A 355 15.06 2.02 1.05
C THR A 355 15.78 2.69 2.21
N ALA A 356 16.08 1.89 3.23
CA ALA A 356 16.82 2.39 4.39
C ALA A 356 18.32 2.61 4.10
N CYS A 357 18.83 1.97 3.03
CA CYS A 357 20.20 2.12 2.56
C CYS A 357 20.21 2.32 1.04
N GLY A 358 20.69 3.45 0.58
CA GLY A 358 20.95 3.74 -0.83
C GLY A 358 22.19 2.98 -1.32
N THR A 359 22.11 2.37 -2.50
CA THR A 359 23.17 1.53 -3.07
C THR A 359 23.61 2.05 -4.42
N ALA A 360 24.89 1.98 -4.72
CA ALA A 360 25.48 2.52 -5.95
C ALA A 360 25.99 1.45 -6.92
N HIS A 361 26.07 0.20 -6.45
CA HIS A 361 26.53 -0.91 -7.28
C HIS A 361 25.37 -1.59 -8.00
N TRP A 362 25.56 -1.81 -9.32
CA TRP A 362 24.63 -2.52 -10.18
C TRP A 362 25.42 -3.59 -10.96
N GLY A 363 24.73 -4.52 -11.60
CA GLY A 363 25.36 -5.60 -12.34
C GLY A 363 24.47 -6.06 -13.49
N PRO A 364 25.03 -6.78 -14.47
CA PRO A 364 24.33 -7.10 -15.71
C PRO A 364 23.06 -7.95 -15.52
N GLU A 365 22.93 -8.64 -14.39
CA GLU A 365 21.73 -9.42 -14.06
C GLU A 365 20.58 -8.56 -13.54
N ILE A 366 20.85 -7.33 -13.08
CA ILE A 366 19.86 -6.44 -12.47
C ILE A 366 19.71 -5.11 -13.20
N ASP A 367 20.67 -4.73 -14.04
CA ASP A 367 20.62 -3.49 -14.81
C ASP A 367 19.36 -3.45 -15.69
N LEU A 368 18.71 -2.28 -15.74
CA LEU A 368 17.58 -2.05 -16.61
C LEU A 368 18.05 -1.84 -18.06
N ASP A 369 17.32 -2.41 -19.01
CA ASP A 369 17.57 -2.16 -20.44
C ASP A 369 17.15 -0.72 -20.78
N PRO A 370 18.10 0.16 -21.17
CA PRO A 370 17.77 1.54 -21.54
C PRO A 370 16.79 1.65 -22.71
N ALA A 371 16.79 0.70 -23.64
CA ALA A 371 15.85 0.70 -24.76
C ALA A 371 14.44 0.34 -24.28
N GLY A 372 14.35 -0.62 -23.36
CA GLY A 372 13.10 -1.00 -22.71
C GLY A 372 12.48 0.15 -21.92
N LEU A 373 13.26 0.87 -21.11
CA LEU A 373 12.79 2.05 -20.38
C LEU A 373 12.23 3.13 -21.32
N ARG A 374 12.95 3.47 -22.37
CA ARG A 374 12.48 4.45 -23.37
C ARG A 374 11.19 4.02 -24.06
N SER A 375 11.00 2.72 -24.29
CA SER A 375 9.76 2.21 -24.90
C SER A 375 8.53 2.40 -24.01
N GLU A 376 8.74 2.55 -22.71
CA GLU A 376 7.72 2.84 -21.69
C GLU A 376 7.62 4.34 -21.34
N GLY A 377 8.37 5.19 -22.08
CA GLY A 377 8.38 6.64 -21.88
C GLY A 377 9.20 7.10 -20.65
N LEU A 378 10.08 6.22 -20.15
CA LEU A 378 10.93 6.50 -18.99
C LEU A 378 12.33 6.93 -19.45
N ASP A 379 12.96 7.89 -18.73
CA ASP A 379 14.34 8.27 -19.00
C ASP A 379 15.29 7.31 -18.25
N PRO A 380 16.17 6.58 -18.96
CA PRO A 380 17.14 5.70 -18.31
C PRO A 380 18.07 6.40 -17.30
N VAL A 381 18.29 7.69 -17.45
CA VAL A 381 19.13 8.47 -16.51
C VAL A 381 18.49 8.50 -15.12
N ASP A 382 17.17 8.60 -15.02
CA ASP A 382 16.44 8.64 -13.75
C ASP A 382 16.52 7.31 -12.98
N TYR A 383 16.81 6.21 -13.68
CA TYR A 383 16.86 4.85 -13.11
C TYR A 383 18.29 4.31 -12.96
N GLY A 384 19.30 5.17 -13.09
CA GLY A 384 20.69 4.82 -12.83
C GLY A 384 21.02 4.78 -11.33
N PRO A 385 22.22 4.25 -10.96
CA PRO A 385 22.71 4.35 -9.59
C PRO A 385 22.88 5.83 -9.16
N PRO A 386 22.62 6.14 -7.87
CA PRO A 386 22.29 5.24 -6.78
C PRO A 386 20.81 4.85 -6.76
N TYR A 387 20.56 3.66 -6.30
CA TYR A 387 19.21 3.24 -5.95
C TYR A 387 18.78 3.95 -4.67
N CYS A 388 17.67 4.69 -4.73
CA CYS A 388 17.16 5.54 -3.66
C CYS A 388 18.16 6.65 -3.24
N PRO A 389 18.32 7.72 -4.06
CA PRO A 389 19.29 8.79 -3.80
C PRO A 389 19.12 9.50 -2.47
N GLY A 390 17.88 9.66 -1.98
CA GLY A 390 17.57 10.33 -0.71
C GLY A 390 17.48 9.41 0.49
N ALA A 391 17.99 8.17 0.41
CA ALA A 391 17.94 7.21 1.52
C ALA A 391 18.61 7.76 2.80
N PRO A 392 18.13 7.34 4.00
CA PRO A 392 18.74 7.76 5.27
C PRO A 392 20.22 7.39 5.41
N LEU A 393 20.61 6.23 4.90
CA LEU A 393 21.98 5.71 4.90
C LEU A 393 22.39 5.36 3.47
N HIS A 394 23.70 5.34 3.21
CA HIS A 394 24.28 4.91 1.94
C HIS A 394 25.30 3.79 2.18
N GLU A 395 25.46 2.90 1.21
CA GLU A 395 26.32 1.71 1.35
C GLU A 395 27.79 2.01 1.65
N ASP A 396 28.26 3.21 1.28
CA ASP A 396 29.64 3.67 1.56
C ASP A 396 29.80 4.35 2.92
N GLY A 397 28.79 4.31 3.78
CA GLY A 397 28.78 4.86 5.13
C GLY A 397 28.39 6.34 5.24
N ARG A 398 28.06 7.00 4.12
CA ARG A 398 27.49 8.35 4.16
C ARG A 398 26.05 8.32 4.67
N THR A 399 25.58 9.47 5.15
CA THR A 399 24.22 9.66 5.65
C THR A 399 23.46 10.65 4.78
N GLY A 400 22.19 10.38 4.54
CA GLY A 400 21.27 11.28 3.85
C GLY A 400 20.47 12.14 4.83
N ALA A 401 19.84 13.19 4.30
CA ALA A 401 19.00 14.10 5.09
C ALA A 401 17.88 13.37 5.83
N ASN A 402 17.30 12.35 5.22
CA ASN A 402 16.22 11.54 5.81
C ASN A 402 16.63 10.73 7.07
N LEU A 403 17.93 10.70 7.43
CA LEU A 403 18.38 10.12 8.69
C LEU A 403 17.81 10.87 9.91
N ALA A 404 17.62 12.19 9.81
CA ALA A 404 16.99 12.99 10.88
C ALA A 404 15.56 12.51 11.13
N ALA A 405 14.75 12.31 10.08
CA ALA A 405 13.40 11.78 10.19
C ALA A 405 13.39 10.36 10.77
N LEU A 406 14.34 9.50 10.36
CA LEU A 406 14.46 8.14 10.86
C LEU A 406 14.77 8.12 12.37
N HIS A 407 15.68 9.00 12.84
CA HIS A 407 15.98 9.11 14.26
C HIS A 407 14.77 9.63 15.04
N THR A 408 14.07 10.66 14.55
CA THR A 408 12.86 11.18 15.18
C THR A 408 11.79 10.09 15.27
N LEU A 409 11.57 9.33 14.20
CA LEU A 409 10.64 8.21 14.22
C LEU A 409 11.07 7.11 15.21
N ARG A 410 12.34 6.71 15.21
CA ARG A 410 12.89 5.76 16.19
C ARG A 410 12.61 6.22 17.62
N ASP A 411 12.91 7.48 17.91
CA ASP A 411 12.79 8.03 19.27
C ASP A 411 11.31 8.10 19.69
N LEU A 412 10.42 8.45 18.77
CA LEU A 412 8.98 8.36 18.97
C LEU A 412 8.53 6.93 19.31
N LEU A 413 8.90 5.94 18.48
CA LEU A 413 8.46 4.56 18.65
C LEU A 413 9.01 3.91 19.93
N ARG A 414 10.15 4.37 20.43
CA ARG A 414 10.84 3.84 21.63
C ARG A 414 10.64 4.68 22.90
N ARG A 415 9.92 5.81 22.80
CA ARG A 415 9.69 6.70 23.96
C ARG A 415 8.82 6.00 25.01
N PRO A 416 9.30 5.84 26.27
CA PRO A 416 8.52 5.23 27.32
C PRO A 416 7.21 6.01 27.60
N GLY A 417 6.11 5.27 27.80
CA GLY A 417 4.82 5.87 28.10
C GLY A 417 4.09 6.50 26.92
N THR A 418 4.64 6.43 25.71
CA THR A 418 3.92 6.81 24.50
C THR A 418 2.91 5.72 24.17
N PRO A 419 1.60 6.01 24.15
CA PRO A 419 0.60 5.01 23.79
C PRO A 419 0.74 4.69 22.29
N HIS A 420 1.12 3.47 21.99
CA HIS A 420 1.07 2.90 20.67
C HIS A 420 -0.16 2.00 20.57
N GLY A 421 -1.10 2.36 19.72
CA GLY A 421 -2.35 1.63 19.58
C GLY A 421 -3.56 2.45 20.05
N GLY A 422 -4.66 1.78 20.24
CA GLY A 422 -5.98 2.39 20.42
C GLY A 422 -6.85 2.17 19.20
N ARG A 423 -8.16 2.29 19.38
CA ARG A 423 -9.10 2.16 18.26
C ARG A 423 -9.17 3.49 17.51
N PHE A 424 -9.22 3.42 16.21
CA PHE A 424 -9.48 4.58 15.36
C PHE A 424 -10.91 5.08 15.63
N GLY A 425 -11.03 6.24 16.25
CA GLY A 425 -12.32 6.85 16.57
C GLY A 425 -12.99 7.46 15.34
N ALA A 426 -14.28 7.28 15.18
CA ALA A 426 -15.05 7.84 14.07
C ALA A 426 -16.38 8.42 14.53
N ASP A 427 -16.81 9.51 13.90
CA ASP A 427 -18.16 10.07 14.01
C ASP A 427 -19.05 9.55 12.88
N VAL A 428 -18.46 9.23 11.75
CA VAL A 428 -19.11 8.79 10.50
C VAL A 428 -18.28 7.70 9.86
N ARG A 429 -18.93 6.72 9.23
CA ARG A 429 -18.25 5.67 8.45
C ARG A 429 -18.73 5.68 7.01
N LEU A 430 -17.80 5.72 6.07
CA LEU A 430 -18.09 5.52 4.66
C LEU A 430 -18.05 4.01 4.39
N LEU A 431 -19.21 3.38 4.22
CA LEU A 431 -19.31 1.99 3.77
C LEU A 431 -19.25 1.95 2.25
N VAL A 432 -18.21 1.34 1.70
CA VAL A 432 -18.07 1.19 0.24
C VAL A 432 -18.57 -0.19 -0.20
N PRO A 433 -19.71 -0.25 -0.91
CA PRO A 433 -20.31 -1.52 -1.32
C PRO A 433 -19.50 -2.25 -2.40
N GLY A 434 -19.31 -3.56 -2.25
CA GLY A 434 -18.65 -4.41 -3.24
C GLY A 434 -19.38 -4.44 -4.58
N VAL A 435 -20.71 -4.34 -4.59
CA VAL A 435 -21.51 -4.24 -5.82
C VAL A 435 -21.19 -2.96 -6.60
N LEU A 436 -21.00 -1.82 -5.92
CA LEU A 436 -20.58 -0.57 -6.55
C LEU A 436 -19.14 -0.67 -7.06
N ALA A 437 -18.24 -1.26 -6.26
CA ALA A 437 -16.86 -1.46 -6.66
C ALA A 437 -16.74 -2.33 -7.92
N ARG A 438 -17.48 -3.45 -7.99
CA ARG A 438 -17.52 -4.30 -9.21
C ARG A 438 -18.01 -3.54 -10.43
N ALA A 439 -19.05 -2.71 -10.27
CA ALA A 439 -19.58 -1.91 -11.37
C ALA A 439 -18.60 -0.85 -11.88
N ALA A 440 -17.84 -0.23 -10.97
CA ALA A 440 -16.86 0.83 -11.28
C ALA A 440 -15.51 0.29 -11.74
N ALA A 441 -15.18 -0.97 -11.51
CA ALA A 441 -13.84 -1.53 -11.74
C ALA A 441 -13.43 -1.59 -13.22
N TRP A 442 -14.41 -1.65 -14.13
CA TRP A 442 -14.18 -1.67 -15.58
C TRP A 442 -14.34 -0.28 -16.23
N GLU A 443 -15.03 0.64 -15.55
CA GLU A 443 -15.45 1.89 -16.16
C GLU A 443 -14.28 2.82 -16.51
N GLU A 444 -14.46 3.60 -17.58
CA GLU A 444 -13.64 4.75 -17.89
C GLU A 444 -13.91 5.89 -16.89
N ALA A 445 -13.08 6.95 -16.92
CA ALA A 445 -13.09 8.04 -15.93
C ALA A 445 -14.47 8.63 -15.61
N ASP A 446 -15.35 8.70 -16.61
CA ASP A 446 -16.65 9.36 -16.53
C ASP A 446 -17.84 8.40 -16.36
N GLY A 447 -17.58 7.13 -16.06
CA GLY A 447 -18.62 6.15 -15.82
C GLY A 447 -19.45 6.45 -14.56
N PRO A 448 -20.79 6.17 -14.57
CA PRO A 448 -21.67 6.55 -13.48
C PRO A 448 -21.29 5.95 -12.11
N ALA A 449 -20.89 4.68 -12.07
CA ALA A 449 -20.52 4.03 -10.82
C ALA A 449 -19.20 4.57 -10.27
N GLY A 450 -18.22 4.82 -11.14
CA GLY A 450 -16.96 5.46 -10.78
C GLY A 450 -17.16 6.88 -10.26
N ALA A 451 -18.04 7.67 -10.89
CA ALA A 451 -18.38 9.01 -10.44
C ALA A 451 -19.02 9.02 -9.04
N ILE A 452 -19.93 8.08 -8.76
CA ILE A 452 -20.56 7.94 -7.44
C ILE A 452 -19.52 7.55 -6.38
N LEU A 453 -18.64 6.61 -6.68
CA LEU A 453 -17.58 6.19 -5.75
C LEU A 453 -16.65 7.37 -5.43
N ARG A 454 -16.13 8.06 -6.45
CA ARG A 454 -15.27 9.25 -6.24
C ARG A 454 -16.00 10.35 -5.46
N GLY A 455 -17.22 10.71 -5.86
CA GLY A 455 -18.01 11.72 -5.17
C GLY A 455 -18.25 11.39 -3.70
N ALA A 456 -18.48 10.13 -3.36
CA ALA A 456 -18.65 9.70 -1.96
C ALA A 456 -17.33 9.80 -1.16
N VAL A 457 -16.21 9.41 -1.76
CA VAL A 457 -14.87 9.54 -1.14
C VAL A 457 -14.55 11.03 -0.93
N ASP A 458 -14.77 11.87 -1.92
CA ASP A 458 -14.54 13.32 -1.83
C ASP A 458 -15.43 13.99 -0.79
N ALA A 459 -16.72 13.65 -0.76
CA ALA A 459 -17.65 14.18 0.25
C ALA A 459 -17.22 13.79 1.67
N ALA A 460 -16.86 12.53 1.88
CA ALA A 460 -16.36 12.03 3.16
C ALA A 460 -15.04 12.71 3.56
N PHE A 461 -14.13 12.91 2.60
CA PHE A 461 -12.87 13.62 2.85
C PHE A 461 -13.09 15.09 3.19
N THR A 462 -14.04 15.76 2.54
CA THR A 462 -14.42 17.14 2.86
C THR A 462 -15.03 17.28 4.26
N LEU A 463 -15.80 16.28 4.73
CA LEU A 463 -16.26 16.24 6.12
C LEU A 463 -15.09 16.27 7.10
N MET A 464 -13.99 15.58 6.81
CA MET A 464 -12.78 15.61 7.66
C MET A 464 -12.06 16.94 7.61
N THR A 465 -11.78 17.45 6.41
CA THR A 465 -10.93 18.63 6.22
C THR A 465 -11.60 19.93 6.64
N ASP A 466 -12.87 20.11 6.26
CA ASP A 466 -13.57 21.39 6.36
C ASP A 466 -14.56 21.44 7.52
N HIS A 467 -15.06 20.27 7.93
CA HIS A 467 -16.12 20.17 8.95
C HIS A 467 -15.71 19.42 10.22
N GLN A 468 -14.44 19.04 10.35
CA GLN A 468 -13.83 18.45 11.56
C GLN A 468 -14.41 17.08 11.98
N TYR A 469 -15.13 16.38 11.09
CA TYR A 469 -15.59 15.02 11.36
C TYR A 469 -14.40 14.04 11.35
N ARG A 470 -14.50 13.03 12.21
CA ARG A 470 -13.65 11.84 12.13
C ARG A 470 -14.37 10.85 11.21
N VAL A 471 -13.81 10.59 10.05
CA VAL A 471 -14.43 9.68 9.09
C VAL A 471 -13.55 8.45 8.92
N ASP A 472 -14.16 7.27 9.10
CA ASP A 472 -13.55 5.97 8.83
C ASP A 472 -14.09 5.39 7.53
N VAL A 473 -13.32 4.54 6.87
CA VAL A 473 -13.77 3.78 5.69
C VAL A 473 -13.96 2.33 6.08
N ILE A 474 -15.10 1.77 5.70
CA ILE A 474 -15.41 0.34 5.91
C ILE A 474 -15.90 -0.30 4.61
N THR A 475 -15.77 -1.61 4.53
CA THR A 475 -16.33 -2.48 3.52
C THR A 475 -17.19 -3.53 4.20
N GLU A 476 -17.90 -4.38 3.45
CA GLU A 476 -18.67 -5.48 4.05
C GLU A 476 -17.80 -6.38 4.95
N GLN A 477 -16.52 -6.58 4.60
CA GLN A 477 -15.59 -7.41 5.38
C GLN A 477 -15.13 -6.73 6.69
N THR A 478 -15.09 -5.40 6.72
CA THR A 478 -14.62 -4.64 7.90
C THR A 478 -15.76 -4.00 8.69
N ALA A 479 -17.00 -4.12 8.24
CA ALA A 479 -18.18 -3.55 8.89
C ALA A 479 -18.40 -4.04 10.33
N GLY A 480 -18.04 -5.29 10.62
CA GLY A 480 -18.10 -5.85 11.98
C GLY A 480 -17.16 -5.21 13.00
N LEU A 481 -16.22 -4.34 12.55
CA LEU A 481 -15.35 -3.55 13.43
C LEU A 481 -15.98 -2.20 13.84
N SER A 482 -17.16 -1.86 13.30
CA SER A 482 -17.89 -0.65 13.65
C SER A 482 -18.76 -0.86 14.89
N HIS A 483 -19.08 0.27 15.58
CA HIS A 483 -20.04 0.22 16.68
C HIS A 483 -21.47 0.08 16.13
N PRO A 484 -22.37 -0.67 16.77
CA PRO A 484 -23.74 -0.85 16.29
C PRO A 484 -24.51 0.44 16.01
N THR A 485 -24.28 1.49 16.78
CA THR A 485 -24.96 2.80 16.66
C THR A 485 -24.23 3.80 15.76
N ASP A 486 -23.18 3.38 15.02
CA ASP A 486 -22.47 4.27 14.11
C ASP A 486 -23.38 4.78 12.97
N LEU A 487 -23.04 5.94 12.43
CA LEU A 487 -23.66 6.47 11.24
C LEU A 487 -22.87 6.02 10.00
N TRP A 488 -23.57 5.38 9.06
CA TRP A 488 -22.97 4.92 7.80
C TRP A 488 -23.42 5.78 6.61
N LEU A 489 -22.47 6.27 5.84
CA LEU A 489 -22.67 6.81 4.50
C LEU A 489 -22.49 5.69 3.49
N VAL A 490 -23.50 5.43 2.66
CA VAL A 490 -23.53 4.29 1.75
C VAL A 490 -23.78 4.78 0.31
N PRO A 491 -22.74 4.85 -0.53
CA PRO A 491 -22.93 5.19 -1.94
C PRO A 491 -23.57 4.02 -2.70
N LEU A 492 -24.64 4.28 -3.45
CA LEU A 492 -25.33 3.30 -4.26
C LEU A 492 -25.41 3.75 -5.72
N GLY A 493 -24.93 2.88 -6.61
CA GLY A 493 -25.06 3.03 -8.06
C GLY A 493 -26.42 2.55 -8.61
N ALA A 494 -26.51 2.54 -9.92
CA ALA A 494 -27.70 2.11 -10.65
C ALA A 494 -28.11 0.65 -10.38
N GLN A 495 -27.15 -0.18 -9.97
CA GLN A 495 -27.35 -1.61 -9.66
C GLN A 495 -28.16 -1.82 -8.37
N GLY A 496 -28.15 -0.81 -7.46
CA GLY A 496 -28.69 -0.96 -6.11
C GLY A 496 -27.85 -1.88 -5.23
N PRO A 497 -28.30 -2.22 -4.02
CA PRO A 497 -27.66 -3.20 -3.16
C PRO A 497 -27.92 -4.61 -3.67
N ASP A 498 -26.95 -5.52 -3.48
CA ASP A 498 -27.17 -6.95 -3.54
C ASP A 498 -27.74 -7.48 -2.21
N ASP A 499 -28.10 -8.76 -2.16
CA ASP A 499 -28.75 -9.37 -0.98
C ASP A 499 -27.85 -9.33 0.26
N GLU A 500 -26.53 -9.45 0.09
CA GLU A 500 -25.55 -9.43 1.18
C GLU A 500 -25.50 -8.04 1.82
N LEU A 501 -25.33 -7.00 1.00
CA LEU A 501 -25.36 -5.61 1.45
C LEU A 501 -26.69 -5.25 2.10
N LEU A 502 -27.81 -5.66 1.50
CA LEU A 502 -29.14 -5.39 2.03
C LEU A 502 -29.34 -6.01 3.41
N ALA A 503 -28.90 -7.25 3.60
CA ALA A 503 -28.95 -7.93 4.90
C ALA A 503 -28.04 -7.23 5.94
N LEU A 504 -26.87 -6.75 5.52
CA LEU A 504 -25.95 -6.01 6.37
C LEU A 504 -26.56 -4.67 6.84
N LEU A 505 -27.13 -3.90 5.92
CA LEU A 505 -27.74 -2.59 6.23
C LEU A 505 -28.96 -2.75 7.16
N ARG A 506 -29.81 -3.77 6.94
CA ARG A 506 -30.94 -4.07 7.83
C ARG A 506 -30.46 -4.39 9.24
N ARG A 507 -29.50 -5.30 9.39
CA ARG A 507 -28.93 -5.63 10.72
C ARG A 507 -28.40 -4.37 11.43
N HIS A 508 -27.63 -3.54 10.72
CA HIS A 508 -27.07 -2.34 11.31
C HIS A 508 -28.17 -1.39 11.84
N ARG A 509 -29.26 -1.21 11.10
CA ARG A 509 -30.40 -0.38 11.54
C ARG A 509 -31.17 -1.03 12.70
N ASP A 510 -31.36 -2.33 12.66
CA ASP A 510 -32.02 -3.09 13.76
C ASP A 510 -31.23 -2.98 15.06
N ASP A 511 -29.90 -2.89 14.97
CA ASP A 511 -28.99 -2.66 16.12
C ASP A 511 -28.94 -1.19 16.57
N GLY A 512 -29.70 -0.28 15.94
CA GLY A 512 -29.80 1.13 16.29
C GLY A 512 -28.87 2.07 15.53
N GLY A 513 -28.19 1.58 14.50
CA GLY A 513 -27.36 2.38 13.60
C GLY A 513 -28.20 3.23 12.63
N THR A 514 -27.55 4.22 12.06
CA THR A 514 -28.16 5.14 11.07
C THR A 514 -27.51 4.95 9.69
N VAL A 515 -28.32 4.85 8.65
CA VAL A 515 -27.85 4.70 7.25
C VAL A 515 -28.28 5.90 6.42
N VAL A 516 -27.30 6.63 5.88
CA VAL A 516 -27.48 7.70 4.92
C VAL A 516 -27.04 7.19 3.54
N VAL A 517 -27.99 7.07 2.62
CA VAL A 517 -27.72 6.64 1.24
C VAL A 517 -27.28 7.83 0.39
N LEU A 518 -26.15 7.68 -0.31
CA LEU A 518 -25.66 8.64 -1.30
C LEU A 518 -25.90 8.08 -2.70
N ALA A 519 -26.66 8.80 -3.55
CA ALA A 519 -26.97 8.33 -4.89
C ALA A 519 -27.31 9.48 -5.85
N GLU A 520 -27.30 9.23 -7.16
CA GLU A 520 -27.75 10.26 -8.13
C GLU A 520 -29.21 10.63 -7.93
N ARG A 521 -30.06 9.63 -7.70
CA ARG A 521 -31.52 9.78 -7.52
C ARG A 521 -32.11 8.62 -6.74
N ALA A 522 -33.22 8.88 -6.06
CA ALA A 522 -34.00 7.86 -5.40
C ALA A 522 -34.54 6.81 -6.39
N ARG A 523 -34.64 5.58 -5.92
CA ARG A 523 -35.28 4.47 -6.66
C ARG A 523 -36.36 3.82 -5.80
N PRO A 524 -37.36 3.16 -6.40
CA PRO A 524 -38.34 2.37 -5.67
C PRO A 524 -37.63 1.34 -4.74
N GLY A 525 -38.08 1.22 -3.51
CA GLY A 525 -37.51 0.31 -2.49
C GLY A 525 -36.31 0.85 -1.70
N TRP A 526 -35.69 1.97 -2.10
CA TRP A 526 -34.56 2.54 -1.36
C TRP A 526 -34.91 3.19 -0.01
N PRO A 527 -36.12 3.73 0.24
CA PRO A 527 -36.55 4.14 1.57
C PRO A 527 -36.54 3.01 2.62
N GLU A 528 -36.58 1.76 2.18
CA GLU A 528 -36.46 0.59 3.07
C GLU A 528 -35.01 0.26 3.44
N ILE A 529 -34.02 0.85 2.73
CA ILE A 529 -32.59 0.55 2.86
C ILE A 529 -31.93 1.57 3.80
N GLY A 530 -32.30 2.83 3.71
CA GLY A 530 -31.65 3.93 4.45
C GLY A 530 -32.67 4.82 5.18
N ASP A 531 -32.20 5.49 6.21
CA ASP A 531 -33.01 6.43 6.99
C ASP A 531 -33.15 7.77 6.26
N VAL A 532 -32.11 8.15 5.52
CA VAL A 532 -32.08 9.37 4.70
C VAL A 532 -31.42 9.08 3.35
N LEU A 533 -31.95 9.70 2.30
CA LEU A 533 -31.33 9.69 0.98
C LEU A 533 -30.83 11.11 0.65
N VAL A 534 -29.55 11.21 0.31
CA VAL A 534 -28.90 12.46 -0.11
C VAL A 534 -28.47 12.32 -1.57
N PRO A 535 -28.97 13.19 -2.48
CA PRO A 535 -28.48 13.22 -3.85
C PRO A 535 -26.97 13.56 -3.88
N MET A 536 -26.19 12.79 -4.63
CA MET A 536 -24.75 12.97 -4.70
C MET A 536 -24.34 14.40 -5.10
N ALA A 537 -25.07 15.02 -6.02
CA ALA A 537 -24.80 16.37 -6.51
C ALA A 537 -24.82 17.46 -5.41
N VAL A 538 -25.50 17.21 -4.28
CA VAL A 538 -25.62 18.16 -3.16
C VAL A 538 -25.07 17.59 -1.85
N ALA A 539 -24.35 16.48 -1.90
CA ALA A 539 -23.82 15.80 -0.70
C ALA A 539 -22.93 16.71 0.14
N TYR A 540 -22.04 17.47 -0.49
CA TYR A 540 -21.14 18.41 0.18
C TYR A 540 -21.84 19.44 1.06
N GLU A 541 -22.98 19.97 0.59
CA GLU A 541 -23.75 20.99 1.30
C GLU A 541 -24.72 20.40 2.31
N THR A 542 -25.23 19.22 2.02
CA THR A 542 -26.32 18.59 2.77
C THR A 542 -25.79 17.82 3.97
N LEU A 543 -24.73 17.05 3.81
CA LEU A 543 -24.18 16.21 4.89
C LEU A 543 -23.83 17.01 6.16
N PRO A 544 -23.10 18.13 6.10
CA PRO A 544 -22.75 18.88 7.33
C PRO A 544 -23.96 19.44 8.08
N ARG A 545 -25.09 19.63 7.38
CA ARG A 545 -26.35 20.13 7.98
C ARG A 545 -27.21 19.00 8.55
N LEU A 546 -27.06 17.81 8.01
CA LEU A 546 -27.81 16.61 8.40
C LEU A 546 -27.19 15.91 9.59
N LEU A 547 -25.86 15.89 9.64
CA LEU A 547 -25.10 15.17 10.66
C LEU A 547 -25.07 15.93 12.00
N SER A 548 -25.04 15.18 13.10
CA SER A 548 -24.78 15.75 14.41
C SER A 548 -23.39 16.38 14.47
N ALA A 549 -23.18 17.36 15.37
CA ALA A 549 -21.88 18.00 15.52
C ALA A 549 -20.77 16.98 15.84
N PRO A 550 -19.58 17.11 15.21
CA PRO A 550 -18.48 16.18 15.45
C PRO A 550 -18.04 16.20 16.91
N ARG A 551 -17.70 15.04 17.46
CA ARG A 551 -17.42 14.84 18.90
C ARG A 551 -16.34 15.77 19.47
N TYR A 552 -15.31 16.09 18.67
CA TYR A 552 -14.18 16.92 19.11
C TYR A 552 -14.08 18.26 18.39
N ALA A 553 -15.14 18.71 17.73
CA ALA A 553 -15.13 19.97 17.02
C ALA A 553 -14.80 21.15 17.94
N HIS A 554 -14.07 22.13 17.43
CA HIS A 554 -13.75 23.37 18.11
C HIS A 554 -14.07 24.58 17.21
N PRO A 555 -14.87 25.56 17.65
CA PRO A 555 -15.08 26.79 16.91
C PRO A 555 -13.74 27.52 16.69
N GLY A 556 -13.48 27.99 15.49
CA GLY A 556 -12.24 28.68 15.15
C GLY A 556 -11.01 27.81 14.96
N SER A 557 -11.20 26.49 14.71
CA SER A 557 -10.16 25.65 14.11
C SER A 557 -9.99 26.00 12.65
N ASP A 558 -8.74 26.11 12.19
CA ASP A 558 -8.44 26.10 10.76
C ASP A 558 -8.74 24.71 10.14
N PRO A 559 -8.92 24.63 8.80
CA PRO A 559 -9.00 23.36 8.08
C PRO A 559 -7.76 22.47 8.37
N GLY A 560 -8.01 21.19 8.57
CA GLY A 560 -6.95 20.19 8.82
C GLY A 560 -7.55 18.85 9.15
N VAL A 561 -6.80 17.78 8.93
CA VAL A 561 -7.24 16.42 9.23
C VAL A 561 -6.73 16.00 10.60
N VAL A 562 -7.62 15.42 11.41
CA VAL A 562 -7.27 14.90 12.74
C VAL A 562 -7.79 13.49 12.91
N PHE A 563 -6.87 12.57 13.22
CA PHE A 563 -7.22 11.23 13.66
C PHE A 563 -7.08 11.13 15.18
N VAL A 564 -8.08 10.55 15.82
CA VAL A 564 -8.09 10.34 17.26
C VAL A 564 -8.13 8.85 17.54
N HIS A 565 -7.13 8.36 18.27
CA HIS A 565 -7.14 7.01 18.79
C HIS A 565 -7.77 7.00 20.17
N GLU A 566 -8.65 6.04 20.41
CA GLU A 566 -9.43 5.91 21.63
C GLU A 566 -9.16 4.55 22.30
N ASP A 567 -9.20 4.51 23.62
CA ASP A 567 -9.20 3.26 24.38
C ASP A 567 -10.57 2.54 24.28
N ASP A 568 -10.69 1.43 24.97
CA ASP A 568 -11.93 0.65 24.98
C ASP A 568 -13.12 1.36 25.63
N ALA A 569 -12.86 2.36 26.48
CA ALA A 569 -13.87 3.22 27.07
C ALA A 569 -14.24 4.42 26.17
N GLY A 570 -13.59 4.57 25.01
CA GLY A 570 -13.77 5.68 24.09
C GLY A 570 -13.06 6.97 24.55
N ALA A 571 -12.12 6.88 25.49
CA ALA A 571 -11.31 8.03 25.87
C ALA A 571 -10.13 8.19 24.91
N PRO A 572 -9.79 9.43 24.48
CA PRO A 572 -8.69 9.66 23.55
C PRO A 572 -7.35 9.37 24.21
N VAL A 573 -6.55 8.52 23.54
CA VAL A 573 -5.19 8.13 23.95
C VAL A 573 -4.11 8.68 23.02
N GLY A 574 -4.47 9.14 21.81
CA GLY A 574 -3.56 9.75 20.87
C GLY A 574 -4.29 10.60 19.84
N ILE A 575 -3.67 11.68 19.42
CA ILE A 575 -4.18 12.60 18.40
C ILE A 575 -3.10 12.83 17.37
N PHE A 576 -3.42 12.55 16.10
CA PHE A 576 -2.58 12.86 14.96
C PHE A 576 -3.23 13.98 14.16
N ALA A 577 -2.50 15.07 13.98
CA ALA A 577 -2.98 16.26 13.28
C ALA A 577 -2.12 16.51 12.02
N PHE A 578 -2.78 16.83 10.91
CA PHE A 578 -2.16 17.01 9.60
C PHE A 578 -2.64 18.29 8.94
N ASN A 579 -1.68 19.06 8.42
CA ASN A 579 -1.97 20.19 7.56
C ASN A 579 -1.97 19.75 6.09
N VAL A 580 -3.14 19.74 5.48
CA VAL A 580 -3.35 19.41 4.06
C VAL A 580 -3.59 20.67 3.21
N THR A 581 -3.19 21.84 3.70
CA THR A 581 -3.36 23.14 3.04
C THR A 581 -2.01 23.75 2.65
N GLU A 582 -2.05 24.79 1.83
CA GLU A 582 -0.85 25.49 1.34
C GLU A 582 -0.32 26.58 2.30
N ARG A 583 -0.95 26.78 3.46
CA ARG A 583 -0.57 27.79 4.46
C ARG A 583 -0.37 27.18 5.83
N THR A 584 0.25 27.92 6.75
CA THR A 584 0.25 27.55 8.17
C THR A 584 -1.19 27.58 8.71
N VAL A 585 -1.55 26.61 9.49
CA VAL A 585 -2.88 26.46 10.10
C VAL A 585 -2.76 26.21 11.60
N THR A 586 -3.75 26.67 12.35
CA THR A 586 -3.89 26.28 13.77
C THR A 586 -5.06 25.31 13.88
N VAL A 587 -4.74 24.03 13.99
CA VAL A 587 -5.72 22.98 14.20
C VAL A 587 -6.11 22.93 15.67
N ARG A 588 -7.42 23.02 15.96
CA ARG A 588 -7.97 22.98 17.32
C ARG A 588 -9.00 21.88 17.46
N ARG A 589 -9.02 21.24 18.62
CA ARG A 589 -10.06 20.26 19.00
C ARG A 589 -10.45 20.46 20.45
N THR A 590 -11.72 20.22 20.78
CA THR A 590 -12.20 20.22 22.16
C THR A 590 -12.15 18.79 22.69
N VAL A 591 -11.22 18.49 23.58
CA VAL A 591 -11.01 17.15 24.14
C VAL A 591 -11.20 17.22 25.65
N ARG A 592 -12.07 16.38 26.21
CA ARG A 592 -12.43 16.41 27.64
C ARG A 592 -12.87 17.82 28.12
N GLY A 593 -13.59 18.56 27.23
CA GLY A 593 -14.06 19.92 27.51
C GLY A 593 -12.98 21.01 27.47
N ARG A 594 -11.75 20.70 27.07
CA ARG A 594 -10.64 21.65 26.97
C ARG A 594 -10.15 21.78 25.52
N PRO A 595 -9.72 22.98 25.07
CA PRO A 595 -9.12 23.14 23.77
C PRO A 595 -7.72 22.53 23.72
N VAL A 596 -7.49 21.68 22.73
CA VAL A 596 -6.17 21.19 22.31
C VAL A 596 -5.83 21.89 21.00
N SER A 597 -4.68 22.51 20.90
CA SER A 597 -4.29 23.34 19.76
C SER A 597 -2.87 23.01 19.33
N VAL A 598 -2.67 22.88 18.02
CA VAL A 598 -1.36 22.75 17.41
C VAL A 598 -1.25 23.64 16.17
N GLU A 599 -0.17 24.38 16.07
CA GLU A 599 0.19 25.14 14.88
C GLU A 599 1.02 24.26 13.95
N LEU A 600 0.55 24.09 12.72
CA LEU A 600 1.18 23.26 11.72
C LEU A 600 1.54 24.12 10.51
N PRO A 601 2.82 24.20 10.13
CA PRO A 601 3.22 24.83 8.88
C PRO A 601 2.67 24.02 7.69
N ARG A 602 2.84 24.53 6.48
CA ARG A 602 2.55 23.78 5.25
C ARG A 602 3.27 22.42 5.31
N SER A 603 2.58 21.34 4.94
CA SER A 603 3.08 19.96 5.04
C SER A 603 3.42 19.52 6.47
N GLY A 604 2.89 20.24 7.46
CA GLY A 604 3.11 19.93 8.87
C GLY A 604 2.24 18.79 9.37
N ALA A 605 2.81 17.96 10.25
CA ALA A 605 2.10 16.93 11.00
C ALA A 605 2.59 16.90 12.44
N ALA A 606 1.71 16.51 13.36
CA ALA A 606 2.06 16.35 14.77
C ALA A 606 1.34 15.16 15.39
N TYR A 607 1.99 14.54 16.36
CA TYR A 607 1.40 13.55 17.25
C TYR A 607 1.37 14.09 18.69
N LEU A 608 0.20 14.00 19.31
CA LEU A 608 -0.04 14.45 20.68
C LEU A 608 -0.57 13.27 21.51
N CYS A 609 -0.13 13.18 22.76
CA CYS A 609 -0.66 12.21 23.71
C CYS A 609 -1.14 12.89 25.01
N PRO A 610 -2.01 12.24 25.81
CA PRO A 610 -2.48 12.79 27.05
C PRO A 610 -1.37 12.82 28.11
N VAL A 611 -1.24 13.97 28.79
CA VAL A 611 -0.41 14.15 29.97
C VAL A 611 -1.27 14.74 31.07
N GLY A 612 -1.69 13.91 32.03
CA GLY A 612 -2.71 14.30 33.02
C GLY A 612 -4.02 14.68 32.33
N ASP A 613 -4.48 15.93 32.58
CA ASP A 613 -5.72 16.48 32.02
C ASP A 613 -5.51 17.21 30.67
N THR A 614 -4.30 17.28 30.15
CA THR A 614 -3.95 17.98 28.91
C THR A 614 -3.42 17.03 27.84
N PHE A 615 -3.16 17.56 26.64
CA PHE A 615 -2.44 16.87 25.57
C PHE A 615 -1.17 17.66 25.26
N GLU A 616 -0.06 16.95 25.15
CA GLU A 616 1.23 17.52 24.79
C GLU A 616 1.70 16.97 23.45
N ILE A 617 2.42 17.78 22.68
CA ILE A 617 3.08 17.35 21.45
C ILE A 617 4.20 16.38 21.85
N VAL A 618 4.12 15.16 21.34
CA VAL A 618 5.15 14.12 21.53
C VAL A 618 6.21 14.26 20.47
N THR A 619 5.78 14.46 19.23
CA THR A 619 6.64 14.73 18.08
C THR A 619 5.88 15.51 17.02
N ASP A 620 6.58 16.30 16.26
CA ASP A 620 6.05 16.97 15.08
C ASP A 620 7.11 17.05 13.97
N THR A 621 6.69 17.47 12.78
CA THR A 621 7.59 17.58 11.64
C THR A 621 8.59 18.73 11.75
N SER A 622 8.46 19.65 12.73
CA SER A 622 9.43 20.71 12.97
C SER A 622 10.73 20.20 13.59
N GLU A 623 10.72 19.00 14.19
CA GLU A 623 11.91 18.37 14.75
C GLU A 623 12.94 17.96 13.69
N VAL A 624 12.57 17.95 12.40
CA VAL A 624 13.45 17.53 11.29
C VAL A 624 13.88 18.65 10.37
N ASP A 625 13.84 19.87 10.82
CA ASP A 625 14.18 21.09 10.06
C ASP A 625 13.29 21.34 8.83
N PHE A 626 12.75 22.54 8.72
CA PHE A 626 11.90 23.03 7.64
C PHE A 626 12.65 24.01 6.74
N PRO A 627 13.56 23.57 5.86
CA PRO A 627 14.02 24.49 4.84
C PRO A 627 12.80 24.93 4.01
N PRO A 628 12.68 26.22 3.65
CA PRO A 628 11.61 26.67 2.79
C PRO A 628 11.62 25.80 1.53
N PHE A 629 10.44 25.31 1.10
CA PHE A 629 10.33 24.58 -0.15
C PHE A 629 10.89 25.45 -1.28
N PRO A 630 12.02 25.08 -1.91
CA PRO A 630 12.48 25.82 -3.06
C PRO A 630 11.46 25.64 -4.21
N PRO A 631 11.43 26.55 -5.17
CA PRO A 631 10.68 26.34 -6.39
C PRO A 631 11.11 25.00 -7.02
N THR A 632 10.14 24.25 -7.49
CA THR A 632 10.31 22.92 -8.08
C THR A 632 11.25 22.95 -9.29
N SER A 633 12.53 22.68 -9.07
CA SER A 633 13.44 22.34 -10.16
C SER A 633 14.41 21.24 -9.69
N ALA A 634 14.63 20.25 -10.53
CA ALA A 634 15.53 19.12 -10.28
C ALA A 634 16.94 19.56 -9.82
N ALA A 635 17.42 20.69 -10.32
CA ALA A 635 18.71 21.25 -9.96
C ALA A 635 18.82 21.68 -8.48
N ILE A 636 17.68 22.04 -7.85
CA ILE A 636 17.69 22.53 -6.46
C ILE A 636 17.57 21.35 -5.48
N ALA A 637 16.82 20.29 -5.83
CA ALA A 637 16.78 19.07 -5.02
C ALA A 637 18.16 18.40 -4.93
N LEU A 638 18.90 18.39 -6.05
CA LEU A 638 20.29 17.92 -6.08
C LEU A 638 21.24 18.78 -5.23
N SER A 639 21.02 20.10 -5.17
CA SER A 639 21.85 20.98 -4.35
C SER A 639 21.58 20.78 -2.84
N VAL A 640 20.34 20.52 -2.44
CA VAL A 640 20.01 20.21 -1.05
C VAL A 640 20.63 18.88 -0.63
N LEU A 641 20.57 17.87 -1.50
CA LEU A 641 21.25 16.59 -1.26
C LEU A 641 22.78 16.74 -1.22
N SER A 642 23.36 17.66 -2.03
CA SER A 642 24.81 17.87 -2.09
C SER A 642 25.35 18.71 -0.91
N GLU A 643 24.54 19.55 -0.26
CA GLU A 643 24.96 20.31 0.91
C GLU A 643 24.89 19.50 2.21
N GLU A 644 23.94 18.57 2.32
CA GLU A 644 23.75 17.73 3.50
C GLU A 644 24.39 16.34 3.38
N THR A 645 24.58 15.86 2.16
CA THR A 645 25.34 14.64 1.84
C THR A 645 26.41 14.97 0.84
N PRO A 646 27.69 14.68 1.10
CA PRO A 646 28.77 14.94 0.15
C PRO A 646 28.72 14.04 -1.10
N TRP A 647 27.54 13.62 -1.47
CA TRP A 647 27.30 12.73 -2.59
C TRP A 647 27.06 13.52 -3.87
N THR A 648 28.04 13.53 -4.73
CA THR A 648 27.92 14.06 -6.09
C THR A 648 27.69 12.90 -7.03
N TRP A 649 26.61 12.95 -7.80
CA TRP A 649 26.42 12.04 -8.93
C TRP A 649 27.65 12.05 -9.85
N PRO A 650 28.21 10.91 -10.23
CA PRO A 650 29.02 10.88 -11.44
C PRO A 650 28.11 11.28 -12.60
N ARG A 651 28.46 12.38 -13.28
CA ARG A 651 27.80 12.82 -14.51
C ARG A 651 28.11 11.86 -15.65
#